data_a22f1142910ca553cbbd340f48b47423
#
_entry.id   a22f1142910ca553cbbd340f48b47423
#
_cell.length_a   1.000
_cell.length_b   1.000
_cell.length_c   1.000
_cell.angle_alpha   90.00
_cell.angle_beta   90.00
_cell.angle_gamma   90.00
#
_symmetry.space_group_name_H-M   'P 1'
#
loop_
_entity.id
_entity.type
_entity.pdbx_description
1 polymer ?
#
loop_
_entity_poly.entity_id
_entity_poly.type
_entity_poly.pdbx_seq_one_letter_code
_entity_poly.pdbx_strand_id
1 'polypeptide(L)'
;MMAKKILTQGIVQGVGFRPYIYRLAKDLNLNGYVRNLGNVVEIILEGDNIDLFIDRLPKELPPIAKIDSMKTEDIAREGFDDFTIIESSDEFSGVSVIPPDIAICDSCLEEIRNPKDRRYKYPFNACTDCGPRFTVIDSVPYDRVRTSMDEFPLCDSCLEEYGEPLNRRYHGEAICCSDCGPQMKIYKGPEEINSNNPIKVAADKLKEGKIIAIKGIGGTHLVVDAYNDKAVKELRKRLNRPNQAFAVMSKDLDSVKGYAKLSKTEIATITSNKRPIVVLKKNDNYNFPESLAPGLHNIGVMLPYSPMHYLLFDEGDIDTYVMTSANTPGEPMMITNKEILNLNGISDYSLIHNRKILNRCDDSVIRFRNDTLSFIRRSRGYTPEPYKINYDVNDLNVLALGPELDVTFAMAKDHMIYPSQHIGNTNKLKTLKFMKEAIENMKRITKINYFDAIACDLHPHFFTTKLAHEFSDEFECDVIGVQHHHAHSIALANDYGIDEMIVIACDGVGYGSDAASWGGEILYTNITDFERLGHLQAHKMPGGDMATKHPIRMLLSIIDDEDLISKYVDYFKYGETEIKNIYRQLETGINVGLTTSTGRVLDSVSAALEICNTRTYEGECSMKLESVAYYSKNDIEIPFEIKDNILNTREILREVVRLYQKGENKSDIANAAQKTIAKGLSQIAIENADKKGVNVIGATGGVFYNEAITDTCKKYIEENGYNFIQHKNTCAGDGSVSLGQAIVAKTKLN
;
A
#
# COMPACT_ATOMS: atom_id res chain seq x y z
N MET A 1 11.71 -41.25 -28.96
CA MET A 1 10.86 -40.17 -28.44
C MET A 1 11.22 -39.96 -27.00
N MET A 2 11.48 -38.70 -26.61
CA MET A 2 11.84 -38.34 -25.26
C MET A 2 10.62 -38.18 -24.37
N ALA A 3 10.74 -38.42 -23.05
CA ALA A 3 9.76 -38.06 -22.06
C ALA A 3 10.41 -37.23 -20.96
N LYS A 4 9.74 -36.17 -20.53
CA LYS A 4 10.26 -35.27 -19.46
C LYS A 4 9.19 -34.96 -18.43
N LYS A 5 9.63 -34.88 -17.19
CA LYS A 5 8.88 -34.33 -16.06
C LYS A 5 9.36 -32.90 -15.81
N ILE A 6 8.42 -31.98 -15.71
CA ILE A 6 8.68 -30.59 -15.38
C ILE A 6 7.92 -30.24 -14.10
N LEU A 7 8.63 -29.67 -13.12
CA LEU A 7 8.06 -29.13 -11.89
C LEU A 7 8.23 -27.61 -11.88
N THR A 8 7.11 -26.88 -11.81
CA THR A 8 7.12 -25.41 -11.77
C THR A 8 6.56 -24.88 -10.45
N GLN A 9 7.20 -23.87 -9.91
CA GLN A 9 6.75 -23.12 -8.73
C GLN A 9 6.66 -21.64 -9.04
N GLY A 10 5.76 -20.93 -8.33
CA GLY A 10 5.50 -19.52 -8.51
C GLY A 10 4.01 -19.19 -8.44
N ILE A 11 3.59 -18.12 -9.10
CA ILE A 11 2.16 -17.78 -9.29
C ILE A 11 1.65 -18.61 -10.49
N VAL A 12 1.33 -19.87 -10.25
CA VAL A 12 0.94 -20.85 -11.28
C VAL A 12 -0.42 -21.49 -11.02
N GLN A 13 -1.16 -21.04 -10.00
CA GLN A 13 -2.50 -21.52 -9.67
C GLN A 13 -3.51 -20.37 -9.67
N GLY A 14 -4.75 -20.64 -10.11
CA GLY A 14 -5.80 -19.62 -10.22
C GLY A 14 -5.54 -18.52 -11.28
N VAL A 15 -4.62 -18.76 -12.21
CA VAL A 15 -4.12 -17.80 -13.21
C VAL A 15 -4.19 -18.35 -14.64
N GLY A 16 -5.00 -19.37 -14.88
CA GLY A 16 -5.11 -19.98 -16.21
C GLY A 16 -3.89 -20.81 -16.65
N PHE A 17 -2.99 -21.17 -15.71
CA PHE A 17 -1.72 -21.83 -16.05
C PHE A 17 -1.94 -23.27 -16.59
N ARG A 18 -2.76 -24.10 -15.94
CA ARG A 18 -3.06 -25.47 -16.44
C ARG A 18 -3.73 -25.46 -17.83
N PRO A 19 -4.77 -24.64 -18.10
CA PRO A 19 -5.29 -24.48 -19.47
C PRO A 19 -4.27 -23.99 -20.48
N TYR A 20 -3.35 -23.11 -20.07
CA TYR A 20 -2.26 -22.65 -20.92
C TYR A 20 -1.32 -23.81 -21.29
N ILE A 21 -0.87 -24.59 -20.31
CA ILE A 21 -0.04 -25.78 -20.54
C ILE A 21 -0.75 -26.75 -21.48
N TYR A 22 -2.05 -27.00 -21.26
CA TYR A 22 -2.85 -27.87 -22.12
C TYR A 22 -2.85 -27.38 -23.58
N ARG A 23 -3.14 -26.10 -23.81
CA ARG A 23 -3.13 -25.53 -25.17
C ARG A 23 -1.75 -25.62 -25.82
N LEU A 24 -0.69 -25.28 -25.09
CA LEU A 24 0.68 -25.33 -25.58
C LEU A 24 1.10 -26.77 -25.93
N ALA A 25 0.75 -27.74 -25.13
CA ALA A 25 1.04 -29.14 -25.40
C ALA A 25 0.27 -29.66 -26.64
N LYS A 26 -1.01 -29.28 -26.78
CA LYS A 26 -1.82 -29.64 -27.98
C LYS A 26 -1.27 -28.96 -29.24
N ASP A 27 -0.88 -27.69 -29.20
CA ASP A 27 -0.28 -26.95 -30.32
C ASP A 27 1.02 -27.62 -30.83
N LEU A 28 1.77 -28.22 -29.91
CA LEU A 28 3.04 -28.89 -30.22
C LEU A 28 2.90 -30.41 -30.44
N ASN A 29 1.66 -30.96 -30.45
CA ASN A 29 1.37 -32.38 -30.57
C ASN A 29 2.14 -33.24 -29.55
N LEU A 30 2.14 -32.79 -28.27
CA LEU A 30 2.71 -33.53 -27.14
C LEU A 30 1.62 -34.25 -26.38
N ASN A 31 1.94 -35.44 -25.88
CA ASN A 31 1.08 -36.26 -25.01
C ASN A 31 1.55 -36.15 -23.55
N GLY A 32 0.68 -36.51 -22.61
CA GLY A 32 1.00 -36.46 -21.19
C GLY A 32 -0.10 -35.83 -20.35
N TYR A 33 0.32 -35.14 -19.28
CA TYR A 33 -0.64 -34.45 -18.41
C TYR A 33 -0.05 -33.28 -17.66
N VAL A 34 -0.94 -32.42 -17.13
CA VAL A 34 -0.62 -31.36 -16.15
C VAL A 34 -1.51 -31.52 -14.92
N ARG A 35 -0.93 -31.37 -13.72
CA ARG A 35 -1.67 -31.35 -12.44
C ARG A 35 -1.03 -30.41 -11.43
N ASN A 36 -1.83 -29.99 -10.44
CA ASN A 36 -1.32 -29.29 -9.26
C ASN A 36 -0.94 -30.33 -8.18
N LEU A 37 0.24 -30.15 -7.59
CA LEU A 37 0.75 -30.91 -6.45
C LEU A 37 1.02 -29.96 -5.28
N GLY A 38 -0.03 -29.54 -4.57
CA GLY A 38 0.13 -28.53 -3.52
C GLY A 38 0.59 -27.17 -4.07
N ASN A 39 1.83 -26.77 -3.79
CA ASN A 39 2.43 -25.50 -4.28
C ASN A 39 3.20 -25.62 -5.60
N VAL A 40 3.23 -26.80 -6.21
CA VAL A 40 3.97 -27.11 -7.43
C VAL A 40 2.97 -27.49 -8.52
N VAL A 41 3.28 -27.18 -9.77
CA VAL A 41 2.59 -27.74 -10.93
C VAL A 41 3.52 -28.76 -11.59
N GLU A 42 3.03 -29.99 -11.70
CA GLU A 42 3.71 -31.08 -12.41
C GLU A 42 3.19 -31.15 -13.85
N ILE A 43 4.11 -31.27 -14.79
CA ILE A 43 3.84 -31.43 -16.21
C ILE A 43 4.63 -32.66 -16.68
N ILE A 44 3.96 -33.66 -17.24
CA ILE A 44 4.58 -34.81 -17.91
C ILE A 44 4.38 -34.61 -19.40
N LEU A 45 5.46 -34.76 -20.16
CA LEU A 45 5.44 -34.61 -21.62
C LEU A 45 6.10 -35.80 -22.34
N GLU A 46 5.44 -36.24 -23.38
CA GLU A 46 5.96 -37.24 -24.34
C GLU A 46 5.83 -36.72 -25.77
N GLY A 47 6.91 -36.79 -26.55
CA GLY A 47 6.91 -36.40 -27.95
C GLY A 47 8.23 -35.82 -28.41
N ASP A 48 8.28 -35.32 -29.65
CA ASP A 48 9.50 -34.81 -30.26
C ASP A 48 9.73 -33.32 -30.05
N ASN A 49 8.67 -32.57 -29.70
CA ASN A 49 8.70 -31.10 -29.56
C ASN A 49 8.86 -30.60 -28.10
N ILE A 50 9.34 -31.45 -27.18
CA ILE A 50 9.45 -31.11 -25.74
C ILE A 50 10.38 -29.93 -25.51
N ASP A 51 11.52 -29.86 -26.22
CA ASP A 51 12.47 -28.75 -26.04
C ASP A 51 11.87 -27.41 -26.51
N LEU A 52 11.05 -27.41 -27.56
CA LEU A 52 10.31 -26.24 -28.02
C LEU A 52 9.22 -25.83 -26.98
N PHE A 53 8.57 -26.79 -26.34
CA PHE A 53 7.63 -26.52 -25.26
C PHE A 53 8.34 -25.82 -24.09
N ILE A 54 9.50 -26.32 -23.66
CA ILE A 54 10.29 -25.75 -22.57
C ILE A 54 10.75 -24.33 -22.89
N ASP A 55 11.11 -24.05 -24.14
CA ASP A 55 11.52 -22.71 -24.58
C ASP A 55 10.35 -21.72 -24.62
N ARG A 56 9.16 -22.15 -25.10
CA ARG A 56 7.95 -21.31 -25.19
C ARG A 56 7.27 -21.09 -23.82
N LEU A 57 7.34 -22.08 -22.92
CA LEU A 57 6.66 -22.07 -21.63
C LEU A 57 6.84 -20.77 -20.84
N PRO A 58 8.06 -20.26 -20.59
CA PRO A 58 8.24 -19.00 -19.84
C PRO A 58 7.95 -17.74 -20.65
N LYS A 59 7.88 -17.82 -21.99
CA LYS A 59 7.75 -16.65 -22.89
C LYS A 59 6.29 -16.28 -23.17
N GLU A 60 5.37 -17.24 -23.09
CA GLU A 60 3.97 -17.09 -23.50
C GLU A 60 3.00 -17.27 -22.31
N LEU A 61 3.49 -16.99 -21.08
CA LEU A 61 2.70 -17.14 -19.85
C LEU A 61 1.42 -16.30 -19.87
N PRO A 62 0.34 -16.79 -19.26
CA PRO A 62 -0.82 -15.96 -18.96
C PRO A 62 -0.41 -14.69 -18.20
N PRO A 63 -1.13 -13.56 -18.38
CA PRO A 63 -0.69 -12.24 -17.87
C PRO A 63 -0.40 -12.13 -16.37
N ILE A 64 -0.90 -13.07 -15.58
CA ILE A 64 -0.73 -13.11 -14.12
C ILE A 64 0.28 -14.17 -13.70
N ALA A 65 0.46 -15.20 -14.52
CA ALA A 65 1.32 -16.31 -14.19
C ALA A 65 2.79 -15.85 -14.11
N LYS A 66 3.49 -16.38 -13.11
CA LYS A 66 4.92 -16.15 -12.92
C LYS A 66 5.56 -17.45 -12.49
N ILE A 67 6.61 -17.86 -13.17
CA ILE A 67 7.43 -19.01 -12.80
C ILE A 67 8.65 -18.47 -12.05
N ASP A 68 8.77 -18.84 -10.77
CA ASP A 68 9.93 -18.49 -9.94
C ASP A 68 11.02 -19.56 -10.02
N SER A 69 10.62 -20.83 -10.20
CA SER A 69 11.56 -21.96 -10.45
C SER A 69 10.94 -22.99 -11.39
N MET A 70 11.79 -23.61 -12.20
CA MET A 70 11.46 -24.69 -13.09
C MET A 70 12.55 -25.77 -13.03
N LYS A 71 12.17 -27.00 -12.71
CA LYS A 71 13.06 -28.17 -12.72
C LYS A 71 12.59 -29.15 -13.76
N THR A 72 13.53 -29.65 -14.58
CA THR A 72 13.24 -30.64 -15.64
C THR A 72 14.03 -31.92 -15.37
N GLU A 73 13.39 -33.06 -15.58
CA GLU A 73 13.98 -34.40 -15.38
C GLU A 73 13.58 -35.28 -16.55
N ASP A 74 14.54 -36.07 -17.08
CA ASP A 74 14.26 -37.09 -18.08
C ASP A 74 13.66 -38.29 -17.39
N ILE A 75 12.53 -38.78 -17.90
CA ILE A 75 11.80 -39.91 -17.35
C ILE A 75 11.57 -41.01 -18.39
N ALA A 76 11.22 -42.22 -17.90
CA ALA A 76 10.78 -43.27 -18.76
C ALA A 76 9.44 -42.90 -19.39
N ARG A 77 9.23 -43.30 -20.65
CA ARG A 77 7.97 -43.10 -21.35
C ARG A 77 6.89 -44.01 -20.77
N GLU A 78 5.70 -43.47 -20.51
CA GLU A 78 4.53 -44.20 -20.00
C GLU A 78 3.55 -44.56 -21.13
N GLY A 79 3.63 -43.86 -22.27
CA GLY A 79 2.82 -44.15 -23.47
C GLY A 79 1.44 -43.51 -23.45
N PHE A 80 1.37 -42.24 -23.14
CA PHE A 80 0.12 -41.47 -23.19
C PHE A 80 -0.41 -41.32 -24.63
N ASP A 81 -1.72 -41.52 -24.81
CA ASP A 81 -2.39 -41.36 -26.11
C ASP A 81 -2.74 -39.87 -26.41
N ASP A 82 -2.87 -39.05 -25.37
CA ASP A 82 -3.27 -37.64 -25.49
C ASP A 82 -2.68 -36.81 -24.35
N PHE A 83 -2.84 -35.48 -24.43
CA PHE A 83 -2.51 -34.57 -23.32
C PHE A 83 -3.77 -34.22 -22.52
N THR A 84 -3.72 -34.36 -21.20
CA THR A 84 -4.88 -34.20 -20.31
C THR A 84 -4.56 -33.28 -19.10
N ILE A 85 -5.61 -32.69 -18.52
CA ILE A 85 -5.54 -32.03 -17.21
C ILE A 85 -6.11 -33.00 -16.19
N ILE A 86 -5.33 -33.44 -15.23
CA ILE A 86 -5.77 -34.38 -14.21
C ILE A 86 -6.00 -33.69 -12.85
N GLU A 87 -6.71 -34.39 -11.96
CA GLU A 87 -7.06 -33.85 -10.64
C GLU A 87 -5.83 -33.44 -9.81
N SER A 88 -6.00 -32.40 -9.00
CA SER A 88 -4.97 -31.90 -8.08
C SER A 88 -4.75 -32.87 -6.92
N SER A 89 -3.52 -33.03 -6.44
CA SER A 89 -3.20 -33.73 -5.20
C SER A 89 -2.40 -32.86 -4.25
N ASP A 90 -2.44 -33.14 -2.95
CA ASP A 90 -1.75 -32.38 -1.90
C ASP A 90 -0.40 -33.04 -1.51
N GLU A 91 0.32 -33.65 -2.46
CA GLU A 91 1.58 -34.39 -2.20
C GLU A 91 2.76 -33.51 -1.74
N PHE A 92 2.74 -32.21 -2.03
CA PHE A 92 3.77 -31.26 -1.59
C PHE A 92 3.24 -30.29 -0.55
N SER A 93 3.94 -30.15 0.58
CA SER A 93 3.55 -29.38 1.78
C SER A 93 3.92 -27.90 1.74
N GLY A 94 4.08 -27.28 0.59
CA GLY A 94 4.40 -25.85 0.49
C GLY A 94 3.16 -24.93 0.52
N VAL A 95 3.39 -23.64 0.76
CA VAL A 95 2.34 -22.62 0.70
C VAL A 95 1.99 -22.33 -0.76
N SER A 96 0.71 -22.49 -1.13
CA SER A 96 0.22 -22.05 -2.43
C SER A 96 0.16 -20.53 -2.48
N VAL A 97 0.78 -19.92 -3.48
CA VAL A 97 0.70 -18.47 -3.69
C VAL A 97 -0.64 -18.13 -4.33
N ILE A 98 -1.47 -17.40 -3.60
CA ILE A 98 -2.73 -16.88 -4.13
C ILE A 98 -2.46 -15.61 -4.94
N PRO A 99 -2.94 -15.52 -6.18
CA PRO A 99 -2.81 -14.30 -6.95
C PRO A 99 -3.67 -13.18 -6.36
N PRO A 100 -3.24 -11.90 -6.51
CA PRO A 100 -4.02 -10.75 -6.09
C PRO A 100 -5.27 -10.56 -6.95
N ASP A 101 -6.19 -9.72 -6.48
CA ASP A 101 -7.30 -9.23 -7.30
C ASP A 101 -6.77 -8.34 -8.42
N ILE A 102 -7.23 -8.55 -9.63
CA ILE A 102 -6.78 -7.82 -10.82
C ILE A 102 -7.95 -7.24 -11.63
N ALA A 103 -7.60 -6.26 -12.45
CA ALA A 103 -8.57 -5.58 -13.30
C ALA A 103 -9.17 -6.51 -14.36
N ILE A 104 -10.36 -6.15 -14.83
CA ILE A 104 -11.01 -6.78 -15.99
C ILE A 104 -10.08 -6.73 -17.22
N CYS A 105 -9.98 -7.83 -17.95
CA CYS A 105 -9.25 -7.90 -19.21
C CYS A 105 -10.09 -7.36 -20.39
N ASP A 106 -9.41 -7.03 -21.50
CA ASP A 106 -10.06 -6.43 -22.68
C ASP A 106 -11.18 -7.31 -23.25
N SER A 107 -10.97 -8.63 -23.35
CA SER A 107 -11.99 -9.55 -23.83
C SER A 107 -13.26 -9.56 -22.96
N CYS A 108 -13.11 -9.52 -21.62
CA CYS A 108 -14.26 -9.43 -20.73
C CYS A 108 -14.92 -8.05 -20.78
N LEU A 109 -14.16 -6.99 -21.05
CA LEU A 109 -14.66 -5.64 -21.25
C LEU A 109 -15.46 -5.53 -22.55
N GLU A 110 -14.99 -6.13 -23.64
CA GLU A 110 -15.70 -6.21 -24.93
C GLU A 110 -17.04 -6.94 -24.76
N GLU A 111 -17.09 -8.05 -24.05
CA GLU A 111 -18.33 -8.81 -23.81
C GLU A 111 -19.38 -7.98 -23.09
N ILE A 112 -19.04 -7.26 -22.02
CA ILE A 112 -20.03 -6.44 -21.29
C ILE A 112 -20.54 -5.25 -22.10
N ARG A 113 -19.82 -4.85 -23.15
CA ARG A 113 -20.21 -3.77 -24.07
C ARG A 113 -20.90 -4.27 -25.35
N ASN A 114 -20.80 -5.57 -25.65
CA ASN A 114 -21.39 -6.16 -26.85
C ASN A 114 -22.86 -6.54 -26.59
N PRO A 115 -23.86 -5.86 -27.23
CA PRO A 115 -25.28 -6.19 -27.03
C PRO A 115 -25.69 -7.61 -27.43
N LYS A 116 -24.84 -8.31 -28.19
CA LYS A 116 -25.11 -9.72 -28.63
C LYS A 116 -24.55 -10.74 -27.66
N ASP A 117 -23.72 -10.32 -26.68
CA ASP A 117 -23.13 -11.22 -25.70
C ASP A 117 -24.11 -11.45 -24.55
N ARG A 118 -24.19 -12.67 -24.03
CA ARG A 118 -25.04 -13.04 -22.88
C ARG A 118 -24.64 -12.33 -21.58
N ARG A 119 -23.44 -11.76 -21.50
CA ARG A 119 -22.91 -10.94 -20.39
C ARG A 119 -22.99 -9.44 -20.65
N TYR A 120 -23.72 -9.02 -21.66
CA TYR A 120 -23.95 -7.61 -21.95
C TYR A 120 -24.44 -6.87 -20.69
N LYS A 121 -23.74 -5.78 -20.32
CA LYS A 121 -24.01 -4.97 -19.11
C LYS A 121 -23.95 -5.74 -17.79
N TYR A 122 -23.29 -6.90 -17.74
CA TYR A 122 -23.20 -7.67 -16.50
C TYR A 122 -21.99 -7.24 -15.65
N PRO A 123 -22.19 -6.75 -14.39
CA PRO A 123 -21.15 -6.09 -13.59
C PRO A 123 -20.18 -7.04 -12.88
N PHE A 124 -20.30 -8.36 -13.05
CA PHE A 124 -19.44 -9.38 -12.42
C PHE A 124 -18.78 -10.30 -13.44
N ASN A 125 -18.71 -9.88 -14.70
CA ASN A 125 -18.02 -10.67 -15.74
C ASN A 125 -16.53 -10.84 -15.40
N ALA A 126 -16.04 -12.08 -15.50
CA ALA A 126 -14.64 -12.46 -15.26
C ALA A 126 -14.26 -13.70 -16.08
N CYS A 127 -12.94 -13.93 -16.21
CA CYS A 127 -12.36 -15.16 -16.75
C CYS A 127 -11.14 -15.59 -15.92
N THR A 128 -10.32 -16.52 -16.43
CA THR A 128 -9.08 -16.94 -15.75
C THR A 128 -8.03 -15.84 -15.64
N ASP A 129 -8.08 -14.84 -16.52
CA ASP A 129 -7.07 -13.78 -16.62
C ASP A 129 -7.46 -12.48 -15.92
N CYS A 130 -8.64 -12.40 -15.26
CA CYS A 130 -9.12 -11.16 -14.66
C CYS A 130 -10.10 -11.39 -13.51
N GLY A 131 -10.38 -10.33 -12.74
CA GLY A 131 -11.38 -10.33 -11.67
C GLY A 131 -10.84 -10.63 -10.28
N PRO A 132 -11.71 -10.93 -9.31
CA PRO A 132 -11.36 -11.13 -7.92
C PRO A 132 -10.68 -12.49 -7.68
N ARG A 133 -9.76 -12.53 -6.72
CA ARG A 133 -9.08 -13.73 -6.19
C ARG A 133 -8.99 -13.64 -4.67
N PHE A 134 -8.07 -12.80 -4.16
CA PHE A 134 -7.84 -12.64 -2.73
C PHE A 134 -9.10 -12.22 -1.97
N THR A 135 -9.86 -11.29 -2.50
CA THR A 135 -11.05 -10.77 -1.79
C THR A 135 -12.20 -11.77 -1.68
N VAL A 136 -12.18 -12.84 -2.48
CA VAL A 136 -13.26 -13.85 -2.50
C VAL A 136 -12.85 -15.21 -1.95
N ILE A 137 -11.54 -15.47 -1.70
CA ILE A 137 -11.06 -16.76 -1.20
C ILE A 137 -11.28 -16.90 0.29
N ASP A 138 -11.71 -18.08 0.74
CA ASP A 138 -11.74 -18.50 2.14
C ASP A 138 -10.51 -19.32 2.52
N SER A 139 -10.16 -20.30 1.72
CA SER A 139 -9.07 -21.25 2.00
C SER A 139 -8.48 -21.82 0.70
N VAL A 140 -7.31 -22.45 0.80
CA VAL A 140 -6.62 -23.10 -0.32
C VAL A 140 -6.90 -24.62 -0.35
N PRO A 141 -6.83 -25.26 -1.54
CA PRO A 141 -6.54 -24.72 -2.89
C PRO A 141 -7.62 -23.76 -3.40
N TYR A 142 -7.24 -22.89 -4.36
CA TYR A 142 -8.15 -21.91 -4.95
C TYR A 142 -9.12 -22.61 -5.91
N ASP A 143 -10.25 -23.06 -5.36
CA ASP A 143 -11.35 -23.71 -6.07
C ASP A 143 -12.66 -22.97 -5.72
N ARG A 144 -13.66 -23.01 -6.62
CA ARG A 144 -14.93 -22.27 -6.46
C ARG A 144 -15.62 -22.54 -5.12
N VAL A 145 -15.65 -23.79 -4.67
CA VAL A 145 -16.26 -24.22 -3.39
C VAL A 145 -15.58 -23.62 -2.15
N ARG A 146 -14.36 -23.07 -2.31
CA ARG A 146 -13.59 -22.40 -1.26
C ARG A 146 -13.54 -20.91 -1.45
N THR A 147 -14.51 -20.36 -2.18
CA THR A 147 -14.66 -18.93 -2.41
C THR A 147 -16.08 -18.49 -2.10
N SER A 148 -16.31 -17.16 -1.99
CA SER A 148 -17.67 -16.62 -1.87
C SER A 148 -18.53 -16.84 -3.13
N MET A 149 -17.97 -17.44 -4.19
CA MET A 149 -18.72 -17.80 -5.39
C MET A 149 -19.43 -19.16 -5.27
N ASP A 150 -19.18 -19.93 -4.23
CA ASP A 150 -19.91 -21.17 -3.90
C ASP A 150 -21.41 -20.92 -3.71
N GLU A 151 -21.78 -19.72 -3.22
CA GLU A 151 -23.18 -19.30 -3.08
C GLU A 151 -23.92 -19.08 -4.43
N PHE A 152 -23.20 -19.17 -5.56
CA PHE A 152 -23.71 -18.92 -6.91
C PHE A 152 -23.47 -20.11 -7.83
N PRO A 153 -24.32 -21.17 -7.78
CA PRO A 153 -24.21 -22.33 -8.65
C PRO A 153 -24.22 -21.92 -10.13
N LEU A 154 -23.36 -22.51 -10.94
CA LEU A 154 -23.26 -22.21 -12.36
C LEU A 154 -24.51 -22.71 -13.10
N CYS A 155 -25.07 -21.90 -14.01
CA CYS A 155 -26.06 -22.36 -14.99
C CYS A 155 -25.37 -23.25 -16.04
N ASP A 156 -26.18 -24.01 -16.82
CA ASP A 156 -25.67 -24.97 -17.79
C ASP A 156 -24.63 -24.38 -18.74
N SER A 157 -24.91 -23.20 -19.31
CA SER A 157 -23.96 -22.52 -20.21
C SER A 157 -22.65 -22.09 -19.52
N CYS A 158 -22.69 -21.66 -18.24
CA CYS A 158 -21.48 -21.34 -17.51
C CYS A 158 -20.75 -22.59 -17.06
N LEU A 159 -21.44 -23.70 -16.78
CA LEU A 159 -20.86 -24.99 -16.44
C LEU A 159 -20.12 -25.58 -17.64
N GLU A 160 -20.70 -25.50 -18.85
CA GLU A 160 -20.05 -25.89 -20.09
C GLU A 160 -18.74 -25.11 -20.31
N GLU A 161 -18.77 -23.76 -20.21
CA GLU A 161 -17.56 -22.93 -20.32
C GLU A 161 -16.51 -23.26 -19.24
N TYR A 162 -16.95 -23.60 -18.02
CA TYR A 162 -16.09 -23.99 -16.90
C TYR A 162 -15.40 -25.33 -17.14
N GLY A 163 -16.08 -26.28 -17.77
CA GLY A 163 -15.59 -27.63 -18.03
C GLY A 163 -14.79 -27.80 -19.33
N GLU A 164 -14.82 -26.82 -20.27
CA GLU A 164 -14.19 -26.93 -21.58
C GLU A 164 -12.73 -26.41 -21.55
N PRO A 165 -11.70 -27.27 -21.66
CA PRO A 165 -10.28 -26.89 -21.52
C PRO A 165 -9.79 -25.82 -22.52
N LEU A 166 -10.42 -25.70 -23.67
CA LEU A 166 -10.08 -24.66 -24.67
C LEU A 166 -10.76 -23.32 -24.38
N ASN A 167 -11.76 -23.29 -23.51
CA ASN A 167 -12.45 -22.07 -23.15
C ASN A 167 -11.61 -21.22 -22.21
N ARG A 168 -11.59 -19.89 -22.41
CA ARG A 168 -10.88 -18.93 -21.54
C ARG A 168 -11.46 -18.84 -20.11
N ARG A 169 -12.56 -19.54 -19.83
CA ARG A 169 -13.20 -19.64 -18.52
C ARG A 169 -13.03 -21.01 -17.86
N TYR A 170 -12.24 -21.88 -18.47
CA TYR A 170 -11.97 -23.20 -17.93
C TYR A 170 -11.38 -23.10 -16.51
N HIS A 171 -12.08 -23.69 -15.52
CA HIS A 171 -11.74 -23.52 -14.09
C HIS A 171 -11.48 -22.07 -13.67
N GLY A 172 -12.23 -21.13 -14.22
CA GLY A 172 -12.26 -19.74 -13.76
C GLY A 172 -13.20 -19.60 -12.57
N GLU A 173 -12.69 -19.61 -11.35
CA GLU A 173 -13.50 -19.76 -10.12
C GLU A 173 -14.49 -18.63 -9.88
N ALA A 174 -14.22 -17.45 -10.43
CA ALA A 174 -15.09 -16.27 -10.31
C ALA A 174 -16.08 -16.09 -11.49
N ILE A 175 -16.13 -17.04 -12.44
CA ILE A 175 -17.03 -16.90 -13.60
C ILE A 175 -18.50 -16.99 -13.22
N CYS A 176 -19.32 -16.27 -13.95
CA CYS A 176 -20.79 -16.29 -13.85
C CYS A 176 -21.41 -15.49 -14.99
N CYS A 177 -22.74 -15.43 -15.03
CA CYS A 177 -23.51 -14.53 -15.88
C CYS A 177 -24.69 -13.95 -15.11
N SER A 178 -25.55 -13.17 -15.79
CA SER A 178 -26.75 -12.54 -15.19
C SER A 178 -27.69 -13.55 -14.54
N ASP A 179 -27.73 -14.79 -15.04
CA ASP A 179 -28.68 -15.80 -14.58
C ASP A 179 -28.21 -16.54 -13.33
N CYS A 180 -26.87 -16.73 -13.18
CA CYS A 180 -26.31 -17.56 -12.12
C CYS A 180 -25.40 -16.82 -11.15
N GLY A 181 -25.09 -15.56 -11.39
CA GLY A 181 -24.11 -14.83 -10.57
C GLY A 181 -24.71 -13.75 -9.67
N PRO A 182 -23.86 -12.99 -8.99
CA PRO A 182 -24.27 -11.92 -8.12
C PRO A 182 -25.12 -10.85 -8.83
N GLN A 183 -26.02 -10.21 -8.06
CA GLN A 183 -26.92 -9.18 -8.55
C GLN A 183 -26.63 -7.84 -7.86
N MET A 184 -26.70 -6.74 -8.65
CA MET A 184 -26.61 -5.38 -8.13
C MET A 184 -27.99 -4.85 -7.79
N LYS A 185 -28.08 -4.09 -6.70
CA LYS A 185 -29.29 -3.40 -6.26
C LYS A 185 -28.94 -1.99 -5.77
N ILE A 186 -29.88 -1.06 -5.92
CA ILE A 186 -29.73 0.31 -5.42
C ILE A 186 -30.75 0.59 -4.31
N TYR A 187 -30.29 1.31 -3.28
CA TYR A 187 -31.09 1.62 -2.09
C TYR A 187 -31.03 3.11 -1.78
N LYS A 188 -32.10 3.61 -1.17
CA LYS A 188 -32.14 4.91 -0.51
C LYS A 188 -32.38 4.67 0.98
N GLY A 189 -31.32 4.81 1.79
CA GLY A 189 -31.34 4.30 3.15
C GLY A 189 -31.61 2.79 3.16
N PRO A 190 -32.58 2.26 3.93
CA PRO A 190 -32.94 0.85 3.93
C PRO A 190 -33.87 0.42 2.79
N GLU A 191 -34.45 1.35 2.04
CA GLU A 191 -35.46 1.07 1.00
C GLU A 191 -34.80 0.73 -0.34
N GLU A 192 -35.12 -0.44 -0.90
CA GLU A 192 -34.72 -0.85 -2.23
C GLU A 192 -35.47 -0.05 -3.29
N ILE A 193 -34.73 0.52 -4.25
CA ILE A 193 -35.30 1.15 -5.44
C ILE A 193 -35.38 0.09 -6.53
N ASN A 194 -36.60 -0.28 -6.89
CA ASN A 194 -36.82 -1.25 -7.97
C ASN A 194 -36.35 -0.66 -9.31
N SER A 195 -35.36 -1.29 -9.92
CA SER A 195 -34.79 -0.89 -11.21
C SER A 195 -34.19 -2.06 -11.95
N ASN A 196 -34.43 -2.13 -13.25
CA ASN A 196 -33.78 -3.10 -14.14
C ASN A 196 -32.31 -2.70 -14.46
N ASN A 197 -31.92 -1.45 -14.17
CA ASN A 197 -30.56 -0.96 -14.35
C ASN A 197 -30.14 -0.08 -13.15
N PRO A 198 -29.79 -0.68 -12.01
CA PRO A 198 -29.43 0.04 -10.80
C PRO A 198 -28.16 0.90 -10.98
N ILE A 199 -27.25 0.52 -11.91
CA ILE A 199 -26.03 1.29 -12.22
C ILE A 199 -26.40 2.60 -12.93
N LYS A 200 -27.36 2.58 -13.87
CA LYS A 200 -27.86 3.81 -14.52
C LYS A 200 -28.49 4.75 -13.50
N VAL A 201 -29.30 4.22 -12.57
CA VAL A 201 -29.89 5.06 -11.50
C VAL A 201 -28.80 5.69 -10.66
N ALA A 202 -27.73 4.93 -10.31
CA ALA A 202 -26.59 5.47 -9.57
C ALA A 202 -25.88 6.59 -10.37
N ALA A 203 -25.60 6.38 -11.66
CA ALA A 203 -24.98 7.38 -12.52
C ALA A 203 -25.80 8.67 -12.59
N ASP A 204 -27.12 8.55 -12.74
CA ASP A 204 -28.03 9.71 -12.76
C ASP A 204 -28.02 10.47 -11.42
N LYS A 205 -28.00 9.76 -10.29
CA LYS A 205 -27.91 10.37 -8.96
C LYS A 205 -26.55 11.05 -8.72
N LEU A 206 -25.45 10.52 -9.23
CA LEU A 206 -24.15 11.19 -9.19
C LEU A 206 -24.18 12.51 -9.98
N LYS A 207 -24.81 12.53 -11.15
CA LYS A 207 -25.03 13.74 -11.96
C LYS A 207 -25.88 14.80 -11.23
N GLU A 208 -26.82 14.37 -10.38
CA GLU A 208 -27.57 15.24 -9.48
C GLU A 208 -26.75 15.77 -8.29
N GLY A 209 -25.48 15.41 -8.17
CA GLY A 209 -24.59 15.78 -7.06
C GLY A 209 -24.82 15.01 -5.76
N LYS A 210 -25.42 13.82 -5.82
CA LYS A 210 -25.64 12.94 -4.66
C LYS A 210 -24.40 12.13 -4.33
N ILE A 211 -24.25 11.76 -3.06
CA ILE A 211 -23.20 10.88 -2.55
C ILE A 211 -23.71 9.45 -2.58
N ILE A 212 -22.98 8.56 -3.26
CA ILE A 212 -23.36 7.15 -3.38
C ILE A 212 -22.30 6.25 -2.74
N ALA A 213 -22.73 5.33 -1.88
CA ALA A 213 -21.89 4.24 -1.42
C ALA A 213 -21.96 3.11 -2.45
N ILE A 214 -20.81 2.71 -3.01
CA ILE A 214 -20.72 1.65 -4.02
C ILE A 214 -19.88 0.52 -3.47
N LYS A 215 -20.48 -0.67 -3.33
CA LYS A 215 -19.78 -1.89 -2.93
C LYS A 215 -18.97 -2.42 -4.12
N GLY A 216 -17.65 -2.42 -4.00
CA GLY A 216 -16.69 -2.88 -5.00
C GLY A 216 -16.21 -4.32 -4.78
N ILE A 217 -14.97 -4.63 -5.23
CA ILE A 217 -14.34 -5.95 -5.11
C ILE A 217 -13.84 -6.19 -3.68
N GLY A 218 -13.04 -5.26 -3.13
CA GLY A 218 -12.38 -5.40 -1.82
C GLY A 218 -13.02 -4.61 -0.68
N GLY A 219 -14.03 -3.79 -0.98
CA GLY A 219 -14.74 -2.96 0.00
C GLY A 219 -15.65 -1.96 -0.67
N THR A 220 -16.06 -0.93 0.07
CA THR A 220 -17.04 0.06 -0.35
C THR A 220 -16.41 1.42 -0.52
N HIS A 221 -16.71 2.10 -1.62
CA HIS A 221 -16.31 3.48 -1.88
C HIS A 221 -17.48 4.44 -1.72
N LEU A 222 -17.19 5.65 -1.25
CA LEU A 222 -18.08 6.80 -1.39
C LEU A 222 -17.71 7.56 -2.65
N VAL A 223 -18.70 7.79 -3.48
CA VAL A 223 -18.54 8.31 -4.83
C VAL A 223 -19.33 9.60 -5.00
N VAL A 224 -18.72 10.60 -5.59
CA VAL A 224 -19.35 11.85 -6.04
C VAL A 224 -18.71 12.32 -7.35
N ASP A 225 -19.38 13.20 -8.07
CA ASP A 225 -18.79 13.92 -9.20
C ASP A 225 -17.60 14.78 -8.75
N ALA A 226 -16.41 14.52 -9.31
CA ALA A 226 -15.17 15.20 -8.93
C ALA A 226 -15.17 16.69 -9.33
N TYR A 227 -15.97 17.09 -10.30
CA TYR A 227 -16.10 18.49 -10.75
C TYR A 227 -17.09 19.30 -9.90
N ASN A 228 -17.94 18.63 -9.12
CA ASN A 228 -18.98 19.28 -8.34
C ASN A 228 -18.48 19.67 -6.94
N ASP A 229 -17.98 20.91 -6.78
CA ASP A 229 -17.45 21.44 -5.52
C ASP A 229 -18.43 21.31 -4.34
N LYS A 230 -19.73 21.48 -4.60
CA LYS A 230 -20.76 21.35 -3.54
C LYS A 230 -20.84 19.90 -3.05
N ALA A 231 -20.81 18.92 -3.95
CA ALA A 231 -20.85 17.51 -3.61
C ALA A 231 -19.55 17.08 -2.87
N VAL A 232 -18.39 17.54 -3.33
CA VAL A 232 -17.09 17.28 -2.66
C VAL A 232 -17.07 17.87 -1.25
N LYS A 233 -17.50 19.12 -1.06
CA LYS A 233 -17.58 19.77 0.26
C LYS A 233 -18.57 19.08 1.19
N GLU A 234 -19.72 18.66 0.67
CA GLU A 234 -20.72 17.91 1.45
C GLU A 234 -20.17 16.54 1.88
N LEU A 235 -19.45 15.82 0.99
CA LEU A 235 -18.79 14.58 1.32
C LEU A 235 -17.74 14.78 2.44
N ARG A 236 -16.91 15.85 2.36
CA ARG A 236 -15.94 16.21 3.41
C ARG A 236 -16.60 16.43 4.75
N LYS A 237 -17.69 17.19 4.76
CA LYS A 237 -18.47 17.49 5.96
C LYS A 237 -19.01 16.23 6.61
N ARG A 238 -19.65 15.34 5.81
CA ARG A 238 -20.25 14.09 6.31
C ARG A 238 -19.21 13.10 6.82
N LEU A 239 -18.01 13.06 6.21
CA LEU A 239 -16.89 12.24 6.63
C LEU A 239 -16.07 12.85 7.77
N ASN A 240 -16.30 14.10 8.14
CA ASN A 240 -15.44 14.87 9.04
C ASN A 240 -13.96 14.82 8.60
N ARG A 241 -13.70 14.96 7.27
CA ARG A 241 -12.38 14.97 6.64
C ARG A 241 -12.15 16.32 5.95
N PRO A 242 -11.79 17.37 6.70
CA PRO A 242 -11.73 18.73 6.13
C PRO A 242 -10.69 18.88 5.03
N ASN A 243 -9.51 18.30 5.16
CA ASN A 243 -8.36 18.58 4.28
C ASN A 243 -7.74 17.35 3.61
N GLN A 244 -7.92 16.13 4.11
CA GLN A 244 -7.31 14.94 3.51
C GLN A 244 -7.70 14.81 2.04
N ALA A 245 -6.73 14.67 1.13
CA ALA A 245 -6.98 14.53 -0.29
C ALA A 245 -7.87 13.32 -0.60
N PHE A 246 -8.77 13.47 -1.55
CA PHE A 246 -9.52 12.36 -2.13
C PHE A 246 -8.85 11.87 -3.39
N ALA A 247 -8.80 10.54 -3.56
CA ALA A 247 -8.44 9.94 -4.83
C ALA A 247 -9.59 10.02 -5.82
N VAL A 248 -9.26 10.06 -7.09
CA VAL A 248 -10.23 10.05 -8.19
C VAL A 248 -10.07 8.81 -9.06
N MET A 249 -11.19 8.36 -9.63
CA MET A 249 -11.22 7.39 -10.71
C MET A 249 -11.62 8.12 -11.98
N SER A 250 -10.77 8.09 -13.01
CA SER A 250 -11.08 8.64 -14.32
C SER A 250 -11.39 7.55 -15.31
N LYS A 251 -12.30 7.83 -16.23
CA LYS A 251 -12.83 6.91 -17.24
C LYS A 251 -11.73 6.20 -18.04
N ASP A 252 -10.72 6.94 -18.45
CA ASP A 252 -9.62 6.48 -19.28
C ASP A 252 -8.36 7.35 -19.11
N LEU A 253 -7.27 6.94 -19.77
CA LEU A 253 -5.98 7.64 -19.70
C LEU A 253 -6.04 9.05 -20.33
N ASP A 254 -6.88 9.28 -21.33
CA ASP A 254 -6.97 10.57 -21.97
C ASP A 254 -7.64 11.60 -21.07
N SER A 255 -8.63 11.20 -20.30
CA SER A 255 -9.21 12.01 -19.23
C SER A 255 -8.13 12.41 -18.21
N VAL A 256 -7.25 11.47 -17.80
CA VAL A 256 -6.15 11.75 -16.85
C VAL A 256 -5.15 12.75 -17.41
N LYS A 257 -4.74 12.61 -18.67
CA LYS A 257 -3.83 13.56 -19.35
C LYS A 257 -4.37 14.99 -19.38
N GLY A 258 -5.69 15.14 -19.34
CA GLY A 258 -6.36 16.44 -19.32
C GLY A 258 -6.01 17.29 -18.09
N TYR A 259 -5.66 16.70 -16.94
CA TYR A 259 -5.46 17.41 -15.68
C TYR A 259 -4.18 17.04 -14.91
N ALA A 260 -3.45 15.98 -15.31
CA ALA A 260 -2.24 15.52 -14.62
C ALA A 260 -1.07 15.33 -15.58
N LYS A 261 0.15 15.47 -15.05
CA LYS A 261 1.40 15.11 -15.73
C LYS A 261 1.63 13.61 -15.58
N LEU A 262 2.09 12.96 -16.63
CA LEU A 262 2.31 11.51 -16.67
C LEU A 262 3.66 11.19 -17.33
N SER A 263 4.52 10.45 -16.64
CA SER A 263 5.69 9.79 -17.20
C SER A 263 5.32 8.46 -17.87
N LYS A 264 6.25 7.86 -18.60
CA LYS A 264 6.04 6.54 -19.22
C LYS A 264 5.82 5.44 -18.19
N THR A 265 6.54 5.48 -17.08
CA THR A 265 6.43 4.51 -15.96
C THR A 265 5.10 4.64 -15.23
N GLU A 266 4.62 5.87 -15.01
CA GLU A 266 3.30 6.13 -14.43
C GLU A 266 2.18 5.63 -15.35
N ILE A 267 2.27 5.88 -16.67
CA ILE A 267 1.31 5.35 -17.66
C ILE A 267 1.28 3.82 -17.59
N ALA A 268 2.44 3.15 -17.67
CA ALA A 268 2.52 1.70 -17.62
C ALA A 268 1.90 1.13 -16.34
N THR A 269 2.08 1.80 -15.20
CA THR A 269 1.57 1.35 -13.90
C THR A 269 0.07 1.57 -13.76
N ILE A 270 -0.44 2.77 -14.07
CA ILE A 270 -1.88 3.08 -13.94
C ILE A 270 -2.73 2.26 -14.91
N THR A 271 -2.17 1.87 -16.08
CA THR A 271 -2.85 1.02 -17.08
C THR A 271 -2.61 -0.47 -16.88
N SER A 272 -1.73 -0.87 -15.95
CA SER A 272 -1.46 -2.28 -15.67
C SER A 272 -2.72 -3.03 -15.19
N ASN A 273 -2.68 -4.35 -15.18
CA ASN A 273 -3.76 -5.19 -14.62
C ASN A 273 -3.94 -5.01 -13.10
N LYS A 274 -3.00 -4.38 -12.41
CA LYS A 274 -3.07 -4.06 -10.97
C LYS A 274 -3.91 -2.82 -10.67
N ARG A 275 -3.97 -1.84 -11.61
CA ARG A 275 -4.77 -0.61 -11.50
C ARG A 275 -4.67 0.07 -10.13
N PRO A 276 -3.47 0.38 -9.62
CA PRO A 276 -3.33 1.09 -8.35
C PRO A 276 -3.77 2.55 -8.45
N ILE A 277 -3.93 3.21 -7.30
CA ILE A 277 -3.95 4.66 -7.22
C ILE A 277 -2.51 5.14 -7.41
N VAL A 278 -2.27 5.97 -8.44
CA VAL A 278 -0.98 6.62 -8.68
C VAL A 278 -1.09 8.08 -8.29
N VAL A 279 -0.18 8.56 -7.44
CA VAL A 279 -0.10 9.98 -7.05
C VAL A 279 0.63 10.74 -8.15
N LEU A 280 -0.11 11.56 -8.89
CA LEU A 280 0.35 12.31 -10.07
C LEU A 280 0.46 13.81 -9.78
N LYS A 281 1.41 14.48 -10.41
CA LYS A 281 1.51 15.95 -10.37
C LYS A 281 0.39 16.58 -11.19
N LYS A 282 -0.26 17.61 -10.66
CA LYS A 282 -1.24 18.41 -11.40
C LYS A 282 -0.54 19.10 -12.58
N ASN A 283 -1.22 19.23 -13.72
CA ASN A 283 -0.75 20.02 -14.85
C ASN A 283 -1.42 21.41 -14.87
N ASP A 284 -1.08 22.24 -15.83
CA ASP A 284 -1.59 23.61 -15.93
C ASP A 284 -3.08 23.68 -16.31
N ASN A 285 -3.65 22.58 -16.81
CA ASN A 285 -5.08 22.45 -17.15
C ASN A 285 -5.91 21.83 -16.01
N TYR A 286 -5.33 21.64 -14.82
CA TYR A 286 -6.06 21.10 -13.67
C TYR A 286 -7.27 21.96 -13.34
N ASN A 287 -8.47 21.41 -13.44
CA ASN A 287 -9.74 22.12 -13.37
C ASN A 287 -10.70 21.59 -12.29
N PHE A 288 -10.24 20.69 -11.42
CA PHE A 288 -11.07 20.27 -10.27
C PHE A 288 -11.07 21.34 -9.18
N PRO A 289 -12.13 21.35 -8.33
CA PRO A 289 -12.19 22.28 -7.22
C PRO A 289 -11.06 22.03 -6.22
N GLU A 290 -10.57 23.13 -5.60
CA GLU A 290 -9.52 23.06 -4.57
C GLU A 290 -9.92 22.14 -3.40
N SER A 291 -11.22 22.02 -3.12
CA SER A 291 -11.74 21.10 -2.11
C SER A 291 -11.47 19.63 -2.40
N LEU A 292 -10.97 19.25 -3.59
CA LEU A 292 -10.65 17.85 -3.92
C LEU A 292 -9.32 17.40 -3.28
N ALA A 293 -8.29 18.24 -3.35
CA ALA A 293 -6.96 17.98 -2.78
C ALA A 293 -6.35 19.31 -2.24
N PRO A 294 -6.86 19.78 -1.07
CA PRO A 294 -6.55 21.13 -0.57
C PRO A 294 -5.07 21.34 -0.27
N GLY A 295 -4.48 22.35 -0.91
CA GLY A 295 -3.10 22.77 -0.70
C GLY A 295 -2.05 21.79 -1.25
N LEU A 296 -2.42 20.81 -2.08
CA LEU A 296 -1.50 19.83 -2.65
C LEU A 296 -1.24 20.09 -4.14
N HIS A 297 0.01 19.92 -4.58
CA HIS A 297 0.42 20.01 -5.99
C HIS A 297 0.14 18.73 -6.78
N ASN A 298 -0.34 17.68 -6.11
CA ASN A 298 -0.56 16.37 -6.68
C ASN A 298 -1.98 15.85 -6.38
N ILE A 299 -2.35 14.75 -7.00
CA ILE A 299 -3.65 14.09 -6.87
C ILE A 299 -3.49 12.58 -7.05
N GLY A 300 -4.18 11.78 -6.23
CA GLY A 300 -4.25 10.33 -6.40
C GLY A 300 -5.25 9.95 -7.48
N VAL A 301 -4.82 9.19 -8.48
CA VAL A 301 -5.62 8.83 -9.66
C VAL A 301 -5.59 7.33 -9.89
N MET A 302 -6.74 6.72 -10.16
CA MET A 302 -6.85 5.34 -10.63
C MET A 302 -7.75 5.25 -11.86
N LEU A 303 -7.62 4.16 -12.62
CA LEU A 303 -8.52 3.80 -13.70
C LEU A 303 -9.50 2.71 -13.26
N PRO A 304 -10.63 2.51 -13.97
CA PRO A 304 -11.58 1.44 -13.70
C PRO A 304 -10.90 0.07 -13.70
N TYR A 305 -11.22 -0.77 -12.73
CA TYR A 305 -10.66 -2.10 -12.61
C TYR A 305 -11.72 -3.23 -12.52
N SER A 306 -12.99 -2.87 -12.38
CA SER A 306 -14.09 -3.85 -12.38
C SER A 306 -15.10 -3.55 -13.48
N PRO A 307 -15.83 -4.55 -13.98
CA PRO A 307 -16.93 -4.33 -14.92
C PRO A 307 -17.92 -3.25 -14.46
N MET A 308 -18.26 -3.25 -13.18
CA MET A 308 -19.17 -2.27 -12.56
C MET A 308 -18.68 -0.83 -12.73
N HIS A 309 -17.35 -0.58 -12.58
CA HIS A 309 -16.81 0.76 -12.77
C HIS A 309 -16.92 1.24 -14.21
N TYR A 310 -16.61 0.37 -15.19
CA TYR A 310 -16.77 0.69 -16.61
C TYR A 310 -18.23 0.98 -16.96
N LEU A 311 -19.16 0.14 -16.47
CA LEU A 311 -20.58 0.35 -16.69
C LEU A 311 -21.09 1.65 -16.04
N LEU A 312 -20.55 2.05 -14.88
CA LEU A 312 -20.88 3.33 -14.25
C LEU A 312 -20.51 4.52 -15.16
N PHE A 313 -19.34 4.48 -15.80
CA PHE A 313 -18.91 5.49 -16.77
C PHE A 313 -19.71 5.40 -18.08
N ASP A 314 -19.99 4.19 -18.58
CA ASP A 314 -20.74 3.99 -19.82
C ASP A 314 -22.20 4.44 -19.69
N GLU A 315 -22.80 4.38 -18.49
CA GLU A 315 -24.17 4.83 -18.19
C GLU A 315 -24.25 6.31 -17.77
N GLY A 316 -23.10 6.94 -17.45
CA GLY A 316 -23.01 8.34 -17.02
C GLY A 316 -22.34 9.24 -18.05
N ASP A 317 -22.40 10.57 -17.83
CA ASP A 317 -21.76 11.59 -18.66
C ASP A 317 -20.57 12.25 -17.94
N ILE A 318 -20.13 11.69 -16.80
CA ILE A 318 -19.06 12.23 -15.97
C ILE A 318 -17.79 11.42 -16.24
N ASP A 319 -16.66 12.11 -16.54
CA ASP A 319 -15.41 11.46 -16.89
C ASP A 319 -14.51 11.13 -15.66
N THR A 320 -14.81 11.73 -14.51
CA THR A 320 -14.01 11.54 -13.30
C THR A 320 -14.88 11.63 -12.04
N TYR A 321 -14.81 10.60 -11.22
CA TYR A 321 -15.47 10.52 -9.92
C TYR A 321 -14.45 10.57 -8.78
N VAL A 322 -14.81 11.21 -7.67
CA VAL A 322 -14.16 10.93 -6.39
C VAL A 322 -14.46 9.48 -6.02
N MET A 323 -13.40 8.76 -5.62
CA MET A 323 -13.50 7.40 -5.08
C MET A 323 -12.72 7.34 -3.76
N THR A 324 -13.42 7.45 -2.64
CA THR A 324 -12.80 7.35 -1.31
C THR A 324 -13.40 6.20 -0.52
N SER A 325 -12.62 5.58 0.37
CA SER A 325 -13.10 4.47 1.20
C SER A 325 -14.30 4.88 2.07
N ALA A 326 -15.32 4.03 2.13
CA ALA A 326 -16.49 4.20 2.98
C ALA A 326 -16.17 3.71 4.38
N ASN A 327 -15.62 4.59 5.21
CA ASN A 327 -15.28 4.32 6.60
C ASN A 327 -15.33 5.60 7.44
N THR A 328 -15.63 5.46 8.72
CA THR A 328 -15.35 6.50 9.71
C THR A 328 -13.82 6.69 9.82
N PRO A 329 -13.30 7.91 10.03
CA PRO A 329 -11.86 8.13 10.14
C PRO A 329 -11.18 7.19 11.14
N GLY A 330 -10.16 6.45 10.67
CA GLY A 330 -9.41 5.47 11.45
C GLY A 330 -10.10 4.11 11.65
N GLU A 331 -11.27 3.86 11.06
CA GLU A 331 -11.94 2.56 11.04
C GLU A 331 -11.72 1.84 9.70
N PRO A 332 -11.83 0.50 9.65
CA PRO A 332 -11.71 -0.25 8.41
C PRO A 332 -12.85 0.07 7.42
N MET A 333 -12.58 -0.07 6.14
CA MET A 333 -13.55 0.08 5.07
C MET A 333 -14.70 -0.92 5.21
N MET A 334 -15.95 -0.51 4.99
CA MET A 334 -17.13 -1.37 5.11
C MET A 334 -17.19 -2.40 3.98
N ILE A 335 -17.57 -3.65 4.34
CA ILE A 335 -17.68 -4.76 3.38
C ILE A 335 -19.05 -5.47 3.41
N THR A 336 -19.82 -5.34 4.49
CA THR A 336 -21.13 -6.01 4.59
C THR A 336 -22.28 -5.09 4.15
N ASN A 337 -23.30 -5.68 3.52
CA ASN A 337 -24.48 -4.91 3.10
C ASN A 337 -25.16 -4.24 4.29
N LYS A 338 -25.16 -4.88 5.47
CA LYS A 338 -25.72 -4.31 6.69
C LYS A 338 -24.99 -3.04 7.14
N GLU A 339 -23.66 -3.03 7.11
CA GLU A 339 -22.86 -1.85 7.44
C GLU A 339 -23.13 -0.72 6.45
N ILE A 340 -23.17 -1.04 5.14
CA ILE A 340 -23.32 -0.06 4.06
C ILE A 340 -24.71 0.60 4.14
N LEU A 341 -25.78 -0.17 4.34
CA LEU A 341 -27.12 0.36 4.48
C LEU A 341 -27.32 1.19 5.76
N ASN A 342 -26.46 1.00 6.76
CA ASN A 342 -26.44 1.79 7.99
C ASN A 342 -25.54 3.05 7.92
N LEU A 343 -25.00 3.40 6.73
CA LEU A 343 -24.27 4.67 6.48
C LEU A 343 -25.20 5.90 6.55
N ASN A 344 -26.10 5.95 7.54
CA ASN A 344 -27.07 7.01 7.71
C ASN A 344 -26.38 8.37 7.83
N GLY A 345 -26.80 9.31 6.95
CA GLY A 345 -26.26 10.66 6.92
C GLY A 345 -24.91 10.81 6.20
N ILE A 346 -24.25 9.73 5.77
CA ILE A 346 -23.01 9.78 4.98
C ILE A 346 -23.31 9.65 3.49
N SER A 347 -23.98 8.59 3.06
CA SER A 347 -24.43 8.43 1.67
C SER A 347 -25.91 8.77 1.49
N ASP A 348 -26.28 9.26 0.31
CA ASP A 348 -27.68 9.48 -0.08
C ASP A 348 -28.31 8.20 -0.66
N TYR A 349 -27.49 7.39 -1.34
CA TYR A 349 -27.88 6.12 -1.95
C TYR A 349 -26.76 5.09 -1.75
N SER A 350 -27.11 3.81 -1.88
CA SER A 350 -26.16 2.69 -1.80
C SER A 350 -26.38 1.74 -2.96
N LEU A 351 -25.34 1.55 -3.80
CA LEU A 351 -25.31 0.57 -4.87
C LEU A 351 -24.52 -0.65 -4.37
N ILE A 352 -25.23 -1.74 -4.06
CA ILE A 352 -24.65 -2.91 -3.39
C ILE A 352 -24.98 -4.19 -4.15
N HIS A 353 -24.19 -5.23 -3.88
CA HIS A 353 -24.37 -6.57 -4.43
C HIS A 353 -24.38 -7.63 -3.33
N ASN A 354 -24.90 -8.82 -3.66
CA ASN A 354 -25.04 -9.93 -2.71
C ASN A 354 -23.80 -10.84 -2.61
N ARG A 355 -22.73 -10.65 -3.43
CA ARG A 355 -21.48 -11.39 -3.24
C ARG A 355 -20.79 -10.94 -1.97
N LYS A 356 -20.37 -11.89 -1.13
CA LYS A 356 -19.58 -11.62 0.07
C LYS A 356 -18.15 -11.19 -0.30
N ILE A 357 -17.60 -10.23 0.45
CA ILE A 357 -16.19 -9.91 0.47
C ILE A 357 -15.61 -10.62 1.69
N LEU A 358 -14.76 -11.62 1.47
CA LEU A 358 -14.18 -12.43 2.56
C LEU A 358 -12.93 -11.76 3.13
N ASN A 359 -12.08 -11.22 2.24
CA ASN A 359 -10.90 -10.49 2.64
C ASN A 359 -11.05 -9.01 2.25
N ARG A 360 -11.20 -8.14 3.25
CA ARG A 360 -11.21 -6.69 3.03
C ARG A 360 -9.87 -6.26 2.45
N CYS A 361 -9.88 -5.45 1.39
CA CYS A 361 -8.66 -5.04 0.71
C CYS A 361 -8.82 -3.64 0.11
N ASP A 362 -8.11 -2.66 0.68
CA ASP A 362 -8.05 -1.28 0.19
C ASP A 362 -7.30 -1.21 -1.15
N ASP A 363 -7.47 -0.12 -1.89
CA ASP A 363 -6.66 0.16 -3.07
C ASP A 363 -5.21 0.45 -2.70
N SER A 364 -4.28 -0.09 -3.48
CA SER A 364 -2.87 0.28 -3.37
C SER A 364 -2.64 1.72 -3.79
N VAL A 365 -1.72 2.40 -3.11
CA VAL A 365 -1.32 3.77 -3.42
C VAL A 365 0.18 3.80 -3.71
N ILE A 366 0.52 4.33 -4.87
CA ILE A 366 1.89 4.35 -5.40
C ILE A 366 2.27 5.77 -5.78
N ARG A 367 3.54 6.09 -5.60
CA ARG A 367 4.18 7.30 -6.08
C ARG A 367 5.48 6.93 -6.81
N PHE A 368 5.87 7.70 -7.79
CA PHE A 368 7.17 7.55 -8.45
C PHE A 368 8.15 8.61 -7.99
N ARG A 369 9.42 8.20 -7.86
CA ARG A 369 10.56 9.05 -7.60
C ARG A 369 11.66 8.69 -8.59
N ASN A 370 12.04 9.61 -9.47
CA ASN A 370 13.07 9.34 -10.48
C ASN A 370 12.86 7.99 -11.18
N ASP A 371 11.64 7.74 -11.65
CA ASP A 371 11.17 6.48 -12.24
C ASP A 371 11.24 5.24 -11.31
N THR A 372 11.61 5.40 -10.04
CA THR A 372 11.54 4.33 -9.05
C THR A 372 10.14 4.32 -8.40
N LEU A 373 9.52 3.14 -8.40
CA LEU A 373 8.23 2.93 -7.76
C LEU A 373 8.40 3.01 -6.23
N SER A 374 7.51 3.71 -5.56
CA SER A 374 7.43 3.80 -4.10
C SER A 374 6.00 3.54 -3.65
N PHE A 375 5.80 2.49 -2.85
CA PHE A 375 4.52 2.19 -2.25
C PHE A 375 4.27 3.10 -1.05
N ILE A 376 3.17 3.86 -1.08
CA ILE A 376 2.60 4.51 0.11
C ILE A 376 1.73 3.49 0.85
N ARG A 377 0.97 2.67 0.10
CA ARG A 377 0.17 1.55 0.60
C ARG A 377 0.24 0.40 -0.38
N ARG A 378 0.55 -0.80 0.11
CA ARG A 378 0.53 -2.02 -0.69
C ARG A 378 -0.66 -2.88 -0.27
N SER A 379 -1.64 -3.03 -1.15
CA SER A 379 -2.91 -3.72 -0.89
C SER A 379 -3.46 -4.33 -2.19
N ARG A 380 -4.67 -4.01 -2.64
CA ARG A 380 -5.30 -4.58 -3.85
C ARG A 380 -4.37 -4.49 -5.07
N GLY A 381 -4.31 -5.57 -5.82
CA GLY A 381 -3.45 -5.72 -7.00
C GLY A 381 -2.03 -6.22 -6.68
N TYR A 382 -1.64 -6.24 -5.40
CA TYR A 382 -0.32 -6.67 -4.96
C TYR A 382 -0.38 -7.69 -3.81
N THR A 383 -1.29 -7.55 -2.87
CA THR A 383 -1.50 -8.51 -1.78
C THR A 383 -2.36 -9.68 -2.27
N PRO A 384 -2.00 -10.93 -1.91
CA PRO A 384 -0.99 -11.38 -0.96
C PRO A 384 0.33 -11.88 -1.61
N GLU A 385 0.79 -11.28 -2.71
CA GLU A 385 2.06 -11.67 -3.33
C GLU A 385 3.18 -11.65 -2.28
N PRO A 386 3.90 -12.76 -2.07
CA PRO A 386 4.91 -12.85 -1.03
C PRO A 386 6.20 -12.11 -1.41
N TYR A 387 7.00 -11.80 -0.38
CA TYR A 387 8.38 -11.39 -0.53
C TYR A 387 9.32 -12.58 -0.29
N LYS A 388 10.39 -12.66 -1.04
CA LYS A 388 11.48 -13.59 -0.76
C LYS A 388 12.41 -12.97 0.29
N ILE A 389 12.84 -13.78 1.24
CA ILE A 389 13.93 -13.42 2.16
C ILE A 389 15.25 -13.70 1.42
N ASN A 390 16.06 -12.67 1.27
CA ASN A 390 17.32 -12.73 0.54
C ASN A 390 18.52 -13.07 1.44
N TYR A 391 18.27 -13.57 2.64
CA TYR A 391 19.24 -13.96 3.66
C TYR A 391 19.11 -15.44 3.99
N ASP A 392 20.16 -16.01 4.58
CA ASP A 392 20.10 -17.32 5.20
C ASP A 392 19.36 -17.20 6.54
N VAL A 393 18.22 -17.86 6.64
CA VAL A 393 17.34 -17.85 7.81
C VAL A 393 16.87 -19.26 8.13
N ASN A 394 16.50 -19.49 9.38
CA ASN A 394 15.94 -20.77 9.80
C ASN A 394 14.54 -21.05 9.19
N ASP A 395 14.05 -22.28 9.36
CA ASP A 395 12.74 -22.71 8.85
C ASP A 395 11.58 -22.39 9.80
N LEU A 396 11.80 -21.62 10.89
CA LEU A 396 10.78 -21.26 11.87
C LEU A 396 9.69 -20.38 11.27
N ASN A 397 8.46 -20.57 11.72
CA ASN A 397 7.32 -19.75 11.37
C ASN A 397 7.25 -18.53 12.30
N VAL A 398 7.19 -17.34 11.74
CA VAL A 398 7.11 -16.09 12.50
C VAL A 398 5.88 -15.30 12.10
N LEU A 399 5.12 -14.80 13.10
CA LEU A 399 4.09 -13.79 12.91
C LEU A 399 4.62 -12.44 13.37
N ALA A 400 4.73 -11.48 12.47
CA ALA A 400 5.16 -10.11 12.76
C ALA A 400 3.96 -9.16 12.67
N LEU A 401 3.71 -8.40 13.74
CA LEU A 401 2.47 -7.63 13.90
C LEU A 401 2.58 -6.15 13.48
N GLY A 402 3.78 -5.70 13.12
CA GLY A 402 4.01 -4.30 12.72
C GLY A 402 3.89 -3.30 13.88
N PRO A 403 3.83 -1.98 13.56
CA PRO A 403 3.68 -0.91 14.55
C PRO A 403 2.20 -0.69 14.94
N GLU A 404 1.77 0.56 15.20
CA GLU A 404 0.39 0.91 15.52
C GLU A 404 -0.32 1.72 14.43
N LEU A 405 0.45 2.44 13.60
CA LEU A 405 -0.07 3.27 12.51
C LEU A 405 0.20 2.59 11.16
N ASP A 406 -0.69 2.77 10.20
CA ASP A 406 -0.61 2.21 8.84
C ASP A 406 -0.21 0.72 8.78
N VAL A 407 -0.69 -0.03 9.77
CA VAL A 407 -0.27 -1.40 10.05
C VAL A 407 -0.50 -2.33 8.88
N THR A 408 0.49 -3.16 8.62
CA THR A 408 0.39 -4.49 8.03
C THR A 408 0.95 -5.50 9.02
N PHE A 409 0.49 -6.74 8.98
CA PHE A 409 1.20 -7.86 9.60
C PHE A 409 1.84 -8.72 8.52
N ALA A 410 2.75 -9.60 8.90
CA ALA A 410 3.42 -10.51 8.00
C ALA A 410 3.56 -11.90 8.63
N MET A 411 3.35 -12.94 7.83
CA MET A 411 3.63 -14.33 8.22
C MET A 411 4.84 -14.81 7.45
N ALA A 412 5.89 -15.23 8.14
CA ALA A 412 7.09 -15.78 7.53
C ALA A 412 7.13 -17.29 7.69
N LYS A 413 7.45 -17.99 6.60
CA LYS A 413 7.66 -19.44 6.56
C LYS A 413 8.73 -19.75 5.52
N ASP A 414 9.65 -20.65 5.85
CA ASP A 414 10.80 -20.95 5.02
C ASP A 414 11.54 -19.64 4.63
N HIS A 415 11.85 -19.44 3.37
CA HIS A 415 12.44 -18.20 2.85
C HIS A 415 11.42 -17.20 2.27
N MET A 416 10.14 -17.28 2.67
CA MET A 416 9.06 -16.43 2.15
C MET A 416 8.35 -15.68 3.26
N ILE A 417 7.95 -14.43 2.95
CA ILE A 417 7.12 -13.61 3.82
C ILE A 417 5.82 -13.27 3.08
N TYR A 418 4.71 -13.58 3.72
CA TYR A 418 3.35 -13.34 3.23
C TYR A 418 2.79 -12.10 3.94
N PRO A 419 2.84 -10.92 3.30
CA PRO A 419 2.31 -9.69 3.89
C PRO A 419 0.79 -9.67 3.83
N SER A 420 0.17 -9.09 4.85
CA SER A 420 -1.25 -8.78 4.83
C SER A 420 -1.56 -7.63 3.86
N GLN A 421 -2.85 -7.43 3.61
CA GLN A 421 -3.36 -6.16 3.12
C GLN A 421 -3.16 -5.07 4.18
N HIS A 422 -3.32 -3.82 3.77
CA HIS A 422 -3.33 -2.70 4.72
C HIS A 422 -4.46 -2.87 5.76
N ILE A 423 -4.09 -2.83 7.02
CA ILE A 423 -5.00 -2.96 8.17
C ILE A 423 -5.46 -1.57 8.64
N GLY A 424 -4.53 -0.62 8.72
CA GLY A 424 -4.76 0.74 9.22
C GLY A 424 -4.32 0.91 10.67
N ASN A 425 -4.86 1.91 11.37
CA ASN A 425 -4.42 2.29 12.71
C ASN A 425 -5.10 1.43 13.79
N THR A 426 -4.33 0.57 14.45
CA THR A 426 -4.83 -0.42 15.42
C THR A 426 -5.22 0.16 16.78
N ASN A 427 -5.01 1.47 17.01
CA ASN A 427 -5.55 2.19 18.19
C ASN A 427 -7.08 2.31 18.20
N LYS A 428 -7.77 1.78 17.17
CA LYS A 428 -9.23 1.66 17.10
C LYS A 428 -9.65 0.20 17.26
N LEU A 429 -10.60 -0.06 18.14
CA LEU A 429 -11.09 -1.41 18.42
C LEU A 429 -11.56 -2.17 17.16
N LYS A 430 -12.25 -1.49 16.23
CA LYS A 430 -12.70 -2.12 14.99
C LYS A 430 -11.54 -2.51 14.08
N THR A 431 -10.47 -1.70 14.04
CA THR A 431 -9.27 -2.00 13.27
C THR A 431 -8.48 -3.16 13.86
N LEU A 432 -8.35 -3.20 15.20
CA LEU A 432 -7.74 -4.32 15.89
C LEU A 432 -8.52 -5.63 15.69
N LYS A 433 -9.87 -5.57 15.73
CA LYS A 433 -10.71 -6.72 15.40
C LYS A 433 -10.51 -7.16 13.95
N PHE A 434 -10.47 -6.24 13.01
CA PHE A 434 -10.16 -6.55 11.63
C PHE A 434 -8.79 -7.20 11.46
N MET A 435 -7.77 -6.74 12.18
CA MET A 435 -6.44 -7.36 12.18
C MET A 435 -6.51 -8.83 12.62
N LYS A 436 -7.19 -9.14 13.73
CA LYS A 436 -7.38 -10.51 14.21
C LYS A 436 -8.10 -11.38 13.16
N GLU A 437 -9.18 -10.87 12.54
CA GLU A 437 -9.91 -11.55 11.46
C GLU A 437 -9.01 -11.79 10.24
N ALA A 438 -8.19 -10.82 9.84
CA ALA A 438 -7.27 -10.93 8.72
C ALA A 438 -6.14 -11.95 8.99
N ILE A 439 -5.62 -12.02 10.23
CA ILE A 439 -4.65 -13.04 10.64
C ILE A 439 -5.26 -14.44 10.49
N GLU A 440 -6.47 -14.67 10.98
CA GLU A 440 -7.14 -15.96 10.84
C GLU A 440 -7.41 -16.34 9.38
N ASN A 441 -7.78 -15.37 8.53
CA ASN A 441 -7.94 -15.60 7.10
C ASN A 441 -6.60 -15.97 6.45
N MET A 442 -5.52 -15.26 6.77
CA MET A 442 -4.19 -15.55 6.22
C MET A 442 -3.65 -16.91 6.69
N LYS A 443 -3.93 -17.34 7.93
CA LYS A 443 -3.60 -18.71 8.41
C LYS A 443 -4.22 -19.76 7.50
N ARG A 444 -5.53 -19.62 7.14
CA ARG A 444 -6.21 -20.54 6.25
C ARG A 444 -5.65 -20.53 4.82
N ILE A 445 -5.27 -19.35 4.32
CA ILE A 445 -4.72 -19.16 2.98
C ILE A 445 -3.27 -19.69 2.88
N THR A 446 -2.44 -19.43 3.89
CA THR A 446 -1.02 -19.84 3.91
C THR A 446 -0.81 -21.24 4.47
N LYS A 447 -1.81 -21.84 5.10
CA LYS A 447 -1.69 -23.10 5.88
C LYS A 447 -0.63 -23.00 6.99
N ILE A 448 -0.36 -21.82 7.50
CA ILE A 448 0.50 -21.59 8.68
C ILE A 448 -0.41 -21.55 9.90
N ASN A 449 -0.47 -22.64 10.65
CA ASN A 449 -1.41 -22.79 11.76
C ASN A 449 -0.77 -22.59 13.14
N TYR A 450 0.55 -22.50 13.22
CA TYR A 450 1.33 -22.25 14.44
C TYR A 450 2.50 -21.35 14.13
N PHE A 451 3.01 -20.67 15.16
CA PHE A 451 4.17 -19.81 15.08
C PHE A 451 5.17 -20.18 16.16
N ASP A 452 6.44 -20.15 15.81
CA ASP A 452 7.57 -20.41 16.72
C ASP A 452 7.99 -19.14 17.45
N ALA A 453 7.62 -17.97 16.90
CA ALA A 453 7.80 -16.66 17.54
C ALA A 453 6.81 -15.61 17.01
N ILE A 454 6.55 -14.61 17.86
CA ILE A 454 5.77 -13.42 17.50
C ILE A 454 6.70 -12.20 17.53
N ALA A 455 6.82 -11.49 16.42
CA ALA A 455 7.61 -10.25 16.35
C ALA A 455 6.71 -9.01 16.48
N CYS A 456 7.17 -8.01 17.23
CA CYS A 456 6.46 -6.75 17.42
C CYS A 456 7.40 -5.56 17.60
N ASP A 457 6.84 -4.35 17.63
CA ASP A 457 7.57 -3.12 17.95
C ASP A 457 8.00 -3.09 19.43
N LEU A 458 9.05 -2.31 19.75
CA LEU A 458 9.51 -2.11 21.13
C LEU A 458 8.56 -1.22 21.97
N HIS A 459 7.62 -0.52 21.36
CA HIS A 459 6.74 0.40 22.07
C HIS A 459 5.76 -0.38 22.99
N PRO A 460 5.87 -0.24 24.34
CA PRO A 460 5.18 -1.13 25.28
C PRO A 460 3.66 -0.94 25.33
N HIS A 461 3.16 0.18 24.82
CA HIS A 461 1.74 0.52 24.90
C HIS A 461 0.98 0.33 23.59
N PHE A 462 1.65 -0.02 22.49
CA PHE A 462 0.95 -0.32 21.24
C PHE A 462 0.00 -1.51 21.41
N PHE A 463 -1.16 -1.43 20.77
CA PHE A 463 -2.10 -2.54 20.78
C PHE A 463 -1.55 -3.77 20.03
N THR A 464 -0.71 -3.56 19.04
CA THR A 464 0.00 -4.65 18.34
C THR A 464 0.99 -5.36 19.27
N THR A 465 1.71 -4.63 20.14
CA THR A 465 2.60 -5.22 21.14
C THR A 465 1.82 -6.03 22.16
N LYS A 466 0.67 -5.52 22.63
CA LYS A 466 -0.22 -6.28 23.53
C LYS A 466 -0.77 -7.54 22.85
N LEU A 467 -1.15 -7.43 21.59
CA LEU A 467 -1.60 -8.56 20.79
C LEU A 467 -0.48 -9.60 20.58
N ALA A 468 0.79 -9.16 20.49
CA ALA A 468 1.93 -10.07 20.41
C ALA A 468 2.03 -10.97 21.65
N HIS A 469 1.81 -10.42 22.83
CA HIS A 469 1.80 -11.22 24.06
C HIS A 469 0.57 -12.14 24.12
N GLU A 470 -0.63 -11.69 23.68
CA GLU A 470 -1.80 -12.56 23.57
C GLU A 470 -1.53 -13.79 22.69
N PHE A 471 -0.92 -13.59 21.52
CA PHE A 471 -0.57 -14.69 20.60
C PHE A 471 0.61 -15.54 21.12
N SER A 472 1.58 -14.95 21.81
CA SER A 472 2.65 -15.70 22.47
C SER A 472 2.09 -16.69 23.49
N ASP A 473 1.13 -16.26 24.30
CA ASP A 473 0.44 -17.14 25.25
C ASP A 473 -0.38 -18.23 24.51
N GLU A 474 -1.04 -17.88 23.39
CA GLU A 474 -1.87 -18.82 22.59
C GLU A 474 -1.01 -19.90 21.93
N PHE A 475 0.14 -19.53 21.35
CA PHE A 475 1.02 -20.44 20.62
C PHE A 475 2.18 -21.01 21.45
N GLU A 476 2.26 -20.64 22.75
CA GLU A 476 3.33 -21.05 23.66
C GLU A 476 4.74 -20.76 23.08
N CYS A 477 4.95 -19.57 22.54
CA CYS A 477 6.18 -19.16 21.86
C CYS A 477 6.70 -17.79 22.34
N ASP A 478 7.95 -17.44 21.99
CA ASP A 478 8.59 -16.21 22.43
C ASP A 478 8.10 -14.96 21.68
N VAL A 479 8.09 -13.82 22.39
CA VAL A 479 7.90 -12.48 21.78
C VAL A 479 9.27 -11.86 21.49
N ILE A 480 9.49 -11.45 20.24
CA ILE A 480 10.71 -10.80 19.80
C ILE A 480 10.42 -9.32 19.51
N GLY A 481 10.89 -8.45 20.39
CA GLY A 481 10.85 -7.01 20.17
C GLY A 481 11.90 -6.57 19.14
N VAL A 482 11.47 -5.82 18.12
CA VAL A 482 12.34 -5.27 17.09
C VAL A 482 12.21 -3.75 17.10
N GLN A 483 13.36 -3.05 17.15
CA GLN A 483 13.37 -1.59 17.12
C GLN A 483 12.78 -1.09 15.78
N HIS A 484 11.92 -0.09 15.84
CA HIS A 484 11.14 0.44 14.72
C HIS A 484 11.97 0.76 13.46
N HIS A 485 12.98 1.60 13.61
CA HIS A 485 13.84 2.02 12.48
C HIS A 485 14.80 0.92 12.01
N HIS A 486 15.16 -0.03 12.89
CA HIS A 486 15.87 -1.24 12.48
C HIS A 486 14.97 -2.10 11.58
N ALA A 487 13.71 -2.29 11.94
CA ALA A 487 12.76 -3.01 11.08
C ALA A 487 12.60 -2.35 9.71
N HIS A 488 12.44 -1.02 9.66
CA HIS A 488 12.45 -0.26 8.40
C HIS A 488 13.72 -0.50 7.58
N SER A 489 14.88 -0.47 8.22
CA SER A 489 16.19 -0.66 7.58
C SER A 489 16.32 -2.04 6.96
N ILE A 490 15.89 -3.09 7.68
CA ILE A 490 15.97 -4.47 7.19
C ILE A 490 14.97 -4.75 6.07
N ALA A 491 13.79 -4.13 6.10
CA ALA A 491 12.86 -4.19 4.98
C ALA A 491 13.47 -3.58 3.71
N LEU A 492 14.19 -2.46 3.81
CA LEU A 492 14.93 -1.85 2.70
C LEU A 492 16.10 -2.73 2.24
N ALA A 493 16.91 -3.23 3.19
CA ALA A 493 18.06 -4.08 2.87
C ALA A 493 17.66 -5.35 2.12
N ASN A 494 16.52 -5.96 2.49
CA ASN A 494 15.97 -7.13 1.81
C ASN A 494 15.58 -6.87 0.35
N ASP A 495 15.15 -5.66 0.00
CA ASP A 495 14.86 -5.29 -1.40
C ASP A 495 16.08 -5.45 -2.32
N TYR A 496 17.30 -5.40 -1.75
CA TYR A 496 18.57 -5.44 -2.47
C TYR A 496 19.47 -6.64 -2.11
N GLY A 497 19.14 -7.38 -1.05
CA GLY A 497 19.99 -8.47 -0.53
C GLY A 497 21.31 -7.94 0.04
N ILE A 498 21.26 -6.89 0.85
CA ILE A 498 22.42 -6.22 1.45
C ILE A 498 22.53 -6.61 2.91
N ASP A 499 23.67 -7.09 3.34
CA ASP A 499 23.91 -7.57 4.71
C ASP A 499 24.14 -6.43 5.71
N GLU A 500 24.77 -5.34 5.28
CA GLU A 500 25.07 -4.17 6.13
C GLU A 500 25.04 -2.86 5.34
N MET A 501 24.62 -1.77 5.97
CA MET A 501 24.56 -0.45 5.36
C MET A 501 24.48 0.66 6.41
N ILE A 502 24.79 1.90 5.99
CA ILE A 502 24.36 3.10 6.73
C ILE A 502 22.93 3.45 6.26
N VAL A 503 22.07 3.85 7.19
CA VAL A 503 20.68 4.20 6.89
C VAL A 503 20.34 5.54 7.45
N ILE A 504 19.73 6.39 6.62
CA ILE A 504 19.04 7.60 7.03
C ILE A 504 17.57 7.18 7.27
N ALA A 505 17.17 7.09 8.54
CA ALA A 505 15.82 6.68 8.93
C ALA A 505 15.02 7.90 9.40
N CYS A 506 14.11 8.40 8.54
CA CYS A 506 13.35 9.61 8.79
C CYS A 506 11.85 9.36 8.85
N ASP A 507 11.26 9.62 10.02
CA ASP A 507 9.86 9.33 10.25
C ASP A 507 9.15 10.36 11.13
N GLY A 508 7.84 10.16 11.29
CA GLY A 508 6.98 10.89 12.20
C GLY A 508 7.22 10.52 13.66
N VAL A 509 7.36 9.22 13.93
CA VAL A 509 7.61 8.66 15.26
C VAL A 509 8.00 7.19 15.18
N GLY A 510 9.09 6.82 15.86
CA GLY A 510 9.46 5.45 16.17
C GLY A 510 9.95 5.38 17.62
N TYR A 511 9.71 4.29 18.32
CA TYR A 511 10.14 4.13 19.72
C TYR A 511 11.62 3.80 19.77
N GLY A 512 12.41 4.71 20.36
CA GLY A 512 13.85 4.56 20.56
C GLY A 512 14.20 3.57 21.67
N SER A 513 15.42 3.02 21.60
CA SER A 513 15.96 2.18 22.67
C SER A 513 16.19 2.93 23.99
N ASP A 514 16.19 4.26 23.93
CA ASP A 514 16.30 5.20 25.06
C ASP A 514 14.91 5.70 25.55
N ALA A 515 13.82 5.08 25.07
CA ALA A 515 12.44 5.49 25.33
C ALA A 515 12.09 6.90 24.79
N ALA A 516 12.92 7.53 23.96
CA ALA A 516 12.60 8.76 23.28
C ALA A 516 11.85 8.49 21.96
N SER A 517 11.20 9.53 21.44
CA SER A 517 10.54 9.48 20.12
C SER A 517 11.56 9.78 19.02
N TRP A 518 12.06 8.75 18.36
CA TRP A 518 12.99 8.84 17.24
C TRP A 518 12.24 9.15 15.93
N GLY A 519 13.02 9.58 14.90
CA GLY A 519 12.51 9.81 13.55
C GLY A 519 13.36 10.73 12.69
N GLY A 520 14.64 10.88 13.02
CA GLY A 520 15.64 11.57 12.20
C GLY A 520 17.03 11.01 12.52
N GLU A 521 17.21 9.70 12.24
CA GLU A 521 18.33 8.91 12.74
C GLU A 521 19.30 8.51 11.63
N ILE A 522 20.57 8.43 11.95
CA ILE A 522 21.58 7.77 11.15
C ILE A 522 21.98 6.48 11.88
N LEU A 523 21.71 5.36 11.25
CA LEU A 523 21.99 4.04 11.81
C LEU A 523 23.02 3.31 10.96
N TYR A 524 23.94 2.59 11.60
CA TYR A 524 24.57 1.44 10.99
C TYR A 524 23.70 0.24 11.28
N THR A 525 23.35 -0.53 10.28
CA THR A 525 22.47 -1.71 10.44
C THR A 525 23.09 -2.92 9.76
N ASN A 526 22.99 -4.05 10.44
CA ASN A 526 23.06 -5.37 9.86
C ASN A 526 21.76 -6.13 10.16
N ILE A 527 21.65 -7.36 9.72
CA ILE A 527 20.38 -8.12 9.80
C ILE A 527 19.92 -8.31 11.26
N THR A 528 20.83 -8.51 12.20
CA THR A 528 20.52 -8.82 13.61
C THR A 528 20.51 -7.61 14.52
N ASP A 529 21.34 -6.61 14.25
CA ASP A 529 21.62 -5.48 15.13
C ASP A 529 21.72 -4.15 14.41
N PHE A 530 21.68 -3.08 15.18
CA PHE A 530 21.87 -1.72 14.72
C PHE A 530 22.67 -0.90 15.74
N GLU A 531 23.33 0.16 15.25
CA GLU A 531 24.01 1.16 16.06
C GLU A 531 23.54 2.56 15.66
N ARG A 532 23.11 3.37 16.62
CA ARG A 532 22.77 4.77 16.38
C ARG A 532 24.02 5.62 16.28
N LEU A 533 24.32 6.17 15.11
CA LEU A 533 25.55 6.89 14.80
C LEU A 533 25.38 8.42 14.86
N GLY A 534 24.19 8.89 14.58
CA GLY A 534 23.86 10.32 14.57
C GLY A 534 22.37 10.56 14.49
N HIS A 535 21.94 11.81 14.66
CA HIS A 535 20.52 12.15 14.64
C HIS A 535 20.29 13.67 14.50
N LEU A 536 19.04 14.06 14.27
CA LEU A 536 18.61 15.45 14.43
C LEU A 536 18.68 15.86 15.90
N GLN A 537 18.90 17.16 16.15
CA GLN A 537 18.85 17.70 17.50
C GLN A 537 17.56 17.29 18.22
N ALA A 538 17.69 16.78 19.44
CA ALA A 538 16.55 16.43 20.26
C ALA A 538 15.82 17.67 20.78
N HIS A 539 14.50 17.68 20.61
CA HIS A 539 13.64 18.78 21.05
C HIS A 539 12.58 18.30 22.04
N LYS A 540 12.22 19.18 22.96
CA LYS A 540 11.11 18.95 23.88
C LYS A 540 9.78 19.06 23.13
N MET A 541 8.84 18.15 23.41
CA MET A 541 7.53 18.06 22.77
C MET A 541 6.42 18.43 23.77
N PRO A 542 6.03 19.73 23.87
CA PRO A 542 5.14 20.19 24.91
C PRO A 542 3.70 19.76 24.67
N GLY A 543 3.18 18.94 25.60
CA GLY A 543 1.83 18.39 25.57
C GLY A 543 1.69 17.10 24.73
N GLY A 544 2.80 16.40 24.38
CA GLY A 544 2.77 15.16 23.63
C GLY A 544 2.00 15.29 22.29
N ASP A 545 0.91 14.53 22.12
CA ASP A 545 0.08 14.56 20.89
C ASP A 545 -0.47 15.95 20.51
N MET A 546 -0.61 16.85 21.49
CA MET A 546 -1.03 18.22 21.21
C MET A 546 0.01 18.99 20.37
N ALA A 547 1.31 18.70 20.58
CA ALA A 547 2.38 19.30 19.77
C ALA A 547 2.38 18.73 18.34
N THR A 548 1.94 17.48 18.16
CA THR A 548 1.74 16.87 16.86
C THR A 548 0.53 17.47 16.12
N LYS A 549 -0.56 17.71 16.85
CA LYS A 549 -1.79 18.28 16.30
C LYS A 549 -1.67 19.78 15.99
N HIS A 550 -0.88 20.50 16.76
CA HIS A 550 -0.65 21.93 16.63
C HIS A 550 0.85 22.22 16.47
N PRO A 551 1.39 22.16 15.23
CA PRO A 551 2.81 22.32 14.93
C PRO A 551 3.45 23.60 15.50
N ILE A 552 2.66 24.64 15.69
CA ILE A 552 3.12 25.89 16.29
C ILE A 552 3.71 25.69 17.71
N ARG A 553 3.24 24.67 18.45
CA ARG A 553 3.78 24.31 19.78
C ARG A 553 5.20 23.75 19.67
N MET A 554 5.44 22.94 18.61
CA MET A 554 6.79 22.45 18.30
C MET A 554 7.71 23.57 17.84
N LEU A 555 7.21 24.46 16.98
CA LEU A 555 7.95 25.63 16.52
C LEU A 555 8.46 26.47 17.71
N LEU A 556 7.59 26.77 18.68
CA LEU A 556 7.95 27.46 19.92
C LEU A 556 9.07 26.72 20.66
N SER A 557 8.91 25.43 20.87
CA SER A 557 9.88 24.60 21.59
C SER A 557 11.24 24.50 20.90
N ILE A 558 11.26 24.44 19.56
CA ILE A 558 12.49 24.33 18.78
C ILE A 558 13.22 25.65 18.72
N ILE A 559 12.53 26.75 18.41
CA ILE A 559 13.13 28.07 18.28
C ILE A 559 13.64 28.56 19.63
N ASP A 560 12.86 28.41 20.69
CA ASP A 560 13.19 28.82 22.05
C ASP A 560 13.69 30.28 22.12
N ASP A 561 12.91 31.20 21.50
CA ASP A 561 13.19 32.62 21.37
C ASP A 561 11.87 33.38 21.35
N GLU A 562 11.62 34.15 22.46
CA GLU A 562 10.35 34.87 22.67
C GLU A 562 10.10 35.96 21.63
N ASP A 563 11.14 36.64 21.19
CA ASP A 563 11.03 37.75 20.21
C ASP A 563 10.59 37.21 18.83
N LEU A 564 11.16 36.07 18.41
CA LEU A 564 10.78 35.41 17.16
C LEU A 564 9.36 34.86 17.24
N ILE A 565 8.97 34.29 18.37
CA ILE A 565 7.64 33.64 18.57
C ILE A 565 6.52 34.66 18.76
N SER A 566 6.80 35.85 19.27
CA SER A 566 5.79 36.93 19.53
C SER A 566 4.94 37.23 18.28
N LYS A 567 5.51 37.08 17.07
CA LYS A 567 4.83 37.31 15.79
C LYS A 567 3.80 36.22 15.41
N TYR A 568 3.82 35.12 16.11
CA TYR A 568 2.91 33.99 15.87
C TYR A 568 1.80 33.86 16.92
N VAL A 569 1.62 34.86 17.81
CA VAL A 569 0.68 34.83 18.94
C VAL A 569 -0.75 34.50 18.51
N ASP A 570 -1.19 34.97 17.34
CA ASP A 570 -2.53 34.79 16.80
C ASP A 570 -2.79 33.33 16.34
N TYR A 571 -1.76 32.54 16.17
CA TYR A 571 -1.89 31.09 15.83
C TYR A 571 -2.04 30.19 17.06
N PHE A 572 -1.84 30.74 18.27
CA PHE A 572 -2.13 30.03 19.51
C PHE A 572 -3.59 30.25 19.92
N LYS A 573 -4.31 29.19 20.22
CA LYS A 573 -5.74 29.25 20.55
C LYS A 573 -6.08 30.23 21.67
N TYR A 574 -5.18 30.39 22.64
CA TYR A 574 -5.34 31.28 23.80
C TYR A 574 -4.27 32.35 23.84
N GLY A 575 -3.67 32.68 22.70
CA GLY A 575 -2.68 33.77 22.52
C GLY A 575 -1.50 33.65 23.49
N GLU A 576 -1.09 34.80 24.06
CA GLU A 576 0.03 34.86 25.01
C GLU A 576 -0.11 33.93 26.22
N THR A 577 -1.35 33.67 26.68
CA THR A 577 -1.59 32.81 27.84
C THR A 577 -1.17 31.34 27.52
N GLU A 578 -1.42 30.87 26.30
CA GLU A 578 -0.97 29.56 25.90
C GLU A 578 0.55 29.49 25.77
N ILE A 579 1.17 30.52 25.19
CA ILE A 579 2.63 30.64 25.06
C ILE A 579 3.29 30.51 26.43
N LYS A 580 2.84 31.30 27.41
CA LYS A 580 3.35 31.28 28.80
C LYS A 580 3.19 29.90 29.45
N ASN A 581 2.05 29.24 29.21
CA ASN A 581 1.81 27.89 29.73
C ASN A 581 2.73 26.85 29.08
N ILE A 582 3.02 26.96 27.77
CA ILE A 582 3.94 26.08 27.07
C ILE A 582 5.36 26.25 27.61
N TYR A 583 5.86 27.47 27.80
CA TYR A 583 7.17 27.69 28.41
C TYR A 583 7.24 27.08 29.80
N ARG A 584 6.20 27.27 30.64
CA ARG A 584 6.12 26.61 31.95
C ARG A 584 6.15 25.10 31.87
N GLN A 585 5.48 24.48 30.87
CA GLN A 585 5.57 23.05 30.62
C GLN A 585 7.00 22.63 30.28
N LEU A 586 7.67 23.39 29.42
CA LEU A 586 9.05 23.10 29.00
C LEU A 586 10.03 23.19 30.17
N GLU A 587 9.84 24.16 31.09
CA GLU A 587 10.64 24.31 32.30
C GLU A 587 10.39 23.19 33.31
N THR A 588 9.13 22.85 33.58
CA THR A 588 8.76 21.86 34.60
C THR A 588 8.85 20.43 34.12
N GLY A 589 8.94 20.20 32.80
CA GLY A 589 8.94 18.86 32.21
C GLY A 589 7.60 18.11 32.29
N ILE A 590 6.51 18.76 32.73
CA ILE A 590 5.21 18.11 32.87
C ILE A 590 4.58 17.85 31.52
N ASN A 591 4.30 16.58 31.19
CA ASN A 591 3.76 16.14 29.90
C ASN A 591 4.61 16.61 28.74
N VAL A 592 5.93 16.43 28.86
CA VAL A 592 6.93 16.79 27.83
C VAL A 592 7.78 15.57 27.51
N GLY A 593 7.68 15.07 26.28
CA GLY A 593 8.57 14.06 25.74
C GLY A 593 9.77 14.67 25.01
N LEU A 594 10.75 13.85 24.64
CA LEU A 594 11.85 14.22 23.76
C LEU A 594 11.63 13.58 22.39
N THR A 595 11.99 14.32 21.32
CA THR A 595 11.89 13.82 19.97
C THR A 595 13.03 14.31 19.07
N THR A 596 13.49 13.40 18.19
CA THR A 596 14.41 13.68 17.08
C THR A 596 13.68 13.58 15.72
N SER A 597 12.35 13.60 15.73
CA SER A 597 11.50 13.39 14.55
C SER A 597 11.70 14.44 13.46
N THR A 598 12.09 13.99 12.27
CA THR A 598 12.12 14.81 11.05
C THR A 598 10.71 15.33 10.71
N GLY A 599 9.67 14.50 10.90
CA GLY A 599 8.29 14.91 10.68
C GLY A 599 7.90 16.11 11.55
N ARG A 600 8.31 16.16 12.82
CA ARG A 600 8.03 17.31 13.73
C ARG A 600 8.80 18.56 13.33
N VAL A 601 10.03 18.41 12.82
CA VAL A 601 10.80 19.54 12.29
C VAL A 601 10.13 20.12 11.05
N LEU A 602 9.73 19.29 10.09
CA LEU A 602 9.02 19.71 8.87
C LEU A 602 7.65 20.34 9.18
N ASP A 603 6.90 19.80 10.13
CA ASP A 603 5.65 20.39 10.61
C ASP A 603 5.90 21.80 11.18
N SER A 604 7.02 21.99 11.91
CA SER A 604 7.41 23.30 12.46
C SER A 604 7.83 24.30 11.37
N VAL A 605 8.53 23.85 10.31
CA VAL A 605 8.82 24.67 9.12
C VAL A 605 7.51 25.11 8.45
N SER A 606 6.56 24.19 8.31
CA SER A 606 5.22 24.47 7.74
C SER A 606 4.47 25.51 8.56
N ALA A 607 4.54 25.44 9.90
CA ALA A 607 3.93 26.43 10.81
C ALA A 607 4.66 27.78 10.73
N ALA A 608 6.01 27.80 10.70
CA ALA A 608 6.81 29.00 10.56
C ALA A 608 6.50 29.79 9.29
N LEU A 609 6.18 29.11 8.21
CA LEU A 609 5.78 29.68 6.92
C LEU A 609 4.26 29.92 6.80
N GLU A 610 3.50 29.72 7.87
CA GLU A 610 2.03 29.88 7.89
C GLU A 610 1.32 29.07 6.81
N ILE A 611 1.82 27.86 6.52
CA ILE A 611 1.26 26.93 5.54
C ILE A 611 0.23 26.04 6.21
N CYS A 612 0.54 25.50 7.40
CA CYS A 612 -0.33 24.59 8.13
C CYS A 612 -0.08 24.69 9.65
N ASN A 613 -1.04 25.24 10.40
CA ASN A 613 -0.94 25.47 11.83
C ASN A 613 -1.71 24.46 12.68
N THR A 614 -2.55 23.64 12.04
CA THR A 614 -3.33 22.59 12.70
C THR A 614 -3.43 21.37 11.78
N ARG A 615 -3.01 20.23 12.27
CA ARG A 615 -3.05 18.97 11.55
C ARG A 615 -4.43 18.30 11.71
N THR A 616 -5.08 17.97 10.60
CA THR A 616 -6.39 17.30 10.57
C THR A 616 -6.28 15.83 10.14
N TYR A 617 -5.16 15.46 9.51
CA TYR A 617 -4.79 14.08 9.17
C TYR A 617 -3.27 13.90 9.25
N GLU A 618 -2.80 12.68 9.22
CA GLU A 618 -1.38 12.36 9.35
C GLU A 618 -0.57 12.86 8.15
N GLY A 619 0.60 13.48 8.42
CA GLY A 619 1.48 14.05 7.41
C GLY A 619 0.99 15.33 6.74
N GLU A 620 -0.17 15.90 7.11
CA GLU A 620 -0.78 17.07 6.43
C GLU A 620 0.18 18.24 6.26
N CYS A 621 0.85 18.63 7.34
CA CYS A 621 1.68 19.85 7.30
C CYS A 621 2.93 19.65 6.45
N SER A 622 3.57 18.48 6.55
CA SER A 622 4.73 18.12 5.73
C SER A 622 4.37 17.95 4.23
N MET A 623 3.20 17.39 3.91
CA MET A 623 2.71 17.26 2.53
C MET A 623 2.40 18.63 1.90
N LYS A 624 1.80 19.55 2.67
CA LYS A 624 1.55 20.93 2.22
C LYS A 624 2.85 21.71 2.06
N LEU A 625 3.82 21.49 2.96
CA LEU A 625 5.17 22.08 2.85
C LEU A 625 5.85 21.62 1.55
N GLU A 626 5.84 20.32 1.24
CA GLU A 626 6.35 19.79 -0.02
C GLU A 626 5.64 20.44 -1.22
N SER A 627 4.32 20.59 -1.13
CA SER A 627 3.53 21.19 -2.21
C SER A 627 3.87 22.66 -2.46
N VAL A 628 4.13 23.42 -1.42
CA VAL A 628 4.59 24.82 -1.54
C VAL A 628 6.01 24.85 -2.12
N ALA A 629 6.91 24.00 -1.64
CA ALA A 629 8.29 23.88 -2.12
C ALA A 629 8.39 23.52 -3.61
N TYR A 630 7.44 22.74 -4.13
CA TYR A 630 7.36 22.35 -5.55
C TYR A 630 7.36 23.56 -6.52
N TYR A 631 6.85 24.71 -6.08
CA TYR A 631 6.79 25.93 -6.87
C TYR A 631 8.00 26.88 -6.65
N SER A 632 9.05 26.42 -5.97
CA SER A 632 10.29 27.18 -5.78
C SER A 632 10.94 27.54 -7.12
N LYS A 633 11.44 28.76 -7.22
CA LYS A 633 12.09 29.31 -8.43
C LYS A 633 13.54 29.70 -8.19
N ASN A 634 13.91 29.98 -6.94
CA ASN A 634 15.23 30.43 -6.57
C ASN A 634 15.85 29.47 -5.53
N ASP A 635 17.14 29.22 -5.65
CA ASP A 635 17.89 28.50 -4.62
C ASP A 635 18.32 29.45 -3.53
N ILE A 636 17.77 29.31 -2.31
CA ILE A 636 18.19 29.96 -1.10
C ILE A 636 19.07 28.98 -0.33
N GLU A 637 20.19 29.43 0.20
CA GLU A 637 21.03 28.63 1.08
C GLU A 637 20.70 28.94 2.54
N ILE A 638 20.36 27.95 3.32
CA ILE A 638 20.23 28.02 4.77
C ILE A 638 21.46 27.32 5.36
N PRO A 639 22.29 28.02 6.14
CA PRO A 639 23.45 27.44 6.78
C PRO A 639 23.02 26.40 7.83
N PHE A 640 23.81 25.36 8.01
CA PHE A 640 23.58 24.33 9.04
C PHE A 640 24.88 23.98 9.75
N GLU A 641 24.77 23.51 10.97
CA GLU A 641 25.86 23.05 11.81
C GLU A 641 25.64 21.62 12.24
N ILE A 642 26.70 20.81 12.18
CA ILE A 642 26.76 19.46 12.72
C ILE A 642 27.80 19.44 13.83
N LYS A 643 27.41 18.97 15.00
CA LYS A 643 28.29 18.79 16.14
C LYS A 643 28.03 17.40 16.77
N ASP A 644 29.08 16.64 16.96
CA ASP A 644 29.01 15.29 17.55
C ASP A 644 27.98 14.37 16.82
N ASN A 645 27.94 14.42 15.49
CA ASN A 645 26.97 13.75 14.63
C ASN A 645 25.51 14.16 14.87
N ILE A 646 25.25 15.34 15.43
CA ILE A 646 23.93 15.90 15.65
C ILE A 646 23.74 17.11 14.74
N LEU A 647 22.68 17.09 13.90
CA LEU A 647 22.30 18.23 13.06
C LEU A 647 21.52 19.25 13.88
N ASN A 648 22.03 20.48 13.95
CA ASN A 648 21.40 21.59 14.68
C ASN A 648 20.17 22.14 13.93
N THR A 649 19.01 21.57 14.20
CA THR A 649 17.75 21.99 13.56
C THR A 649 17.14 23.26 14.12
N ARG A 650 17.55 23.69 15.33
CA ARG A 650 17.13 24.98 15.91
C ARG A 650 17.59 26.17 15.06
N GLU A 651 18.87 26.23 14.69
CA GLU A 651 19.40 27.32 13.87
C GLU A 651 18.80 27.31 12.45
N ILE A 652 18.52 26.13 11.88
CA ILE A 652 17.80 26.01 10.60
C ILE A 652 16.41 26.69 10.71
N LEU A 653 15.63 26.37 11.75
CA LEU A 653 14.29 26.95 11.93
C LEU A 653 14.34 28.45 12.24
N ARG A 654 15.33 28.91 13.03
CA ARG A 654 15.53 30.33 13.27
C ARG A 654 15.80 31.09 11.98
N GLU A 655 16.62 30.54 11.10
CA GLU A 655 16.89 31.16 9.80
C GLU A 655 15.67 31.15 8.87
N VAL A 656 14.89 30.05 8.87
CA VAL A 656 13.58 29.99 8.17
C VAL A 656 12.67 31.16 8.59
N VAL A 657 12.53 31.37 9.91
CA VAL A 657 11.72 32.48 10.44
C VAL A 657 12.28 33.84 10.04
N ARG A 658 13.60 34.03 10.12
CA ARG A 658 14.26 35.30 9.74
C ARG A 658 14.08 35.63 8.26
N LEU A 659 14.25 34.62 7.37
CA LEU A 659 14.04 34.78 5.93
C LEU A 659 12.60 35.15 5.62
N TYR A 660 11.64 34.46 6.26
CA TYR A 660 10.23 34.74 6.10
C TYR A 660 9.85 36.12 6.57
N GLN A 661 10.40 36.60 7.71
CA GLN A 661 10.19 37.94 8.23
C GLN A 661 10.85 39.04 7.38
N LYS A 662 11.90 38.71 6.62
CA LYS A 662 12.51 39.62 5.62
C LYS A 662 11.69 39.73 4.34
N GLY A 663 10.66 38.89 4.15
CA GLY A 663 9.79 38.91 2.99
C GLY A 663 10.26 38.03 1.84
N GLU A 664 11.19 37.11 2.08
CA GLU A 664 11.60 36.10 1.09
C GLU A 664 10.43 35.18 0.70
N ASN A 665 10.47 34.60 -0.49
CA ASN A 665 9.37 33.80 -1.02
C ASN A 665 9.18 32.50 -0.24
N LYS A 666 7.94 32.20 0.20
CA LYS A 666 7.59 31.01 0.97
C LYS A 666 8.04 29.71 0.28
N SER A 667 7.88 29.62 -1.04
CA SER A 667 8.22 28.39 -1.78
C SER A 667 9.72 28.17 -1.80
N ASP A 668 10.51 29.24 -1.94
CA ASP A 668 11.97 29.16 -1.97
C ASP A 668 12.51 28.79 -0.58
N ILE A 669 11.96 29.37 0.50
CA ILE A 669 12.33 29.02 1.88
C ILE A 669 11.92 27.57 2.20
N ALA A 670 10.71 27.14 1.80
CA ALA A 670 10.23 25.78 2.04
C ALA A 670 11.13 24.72 1.35
N ASN A 671 11.56 24.99 0.14
CA ASN A 671 12.49 24.15 -0.61
C ASN A 671 13.87 24.11 0.04
N ALA A 672 14.41 25.29 0.40
CA ALA A 672 15.71 25.44 1.04
C ALA A 672 15.78 24.70 2.39
N ALA A 673 14.76 24.83 3.24
CA ALA A 673 14.71 24.15 4.53
C ALA A 673 14.75 22.63 4.39
N GLN A 674 13.97 22.05 3.46
CA GLN A 674 13.95 20.61 3.19
C GLN A 674 15.29 20.12 2.64
N LYS A 675 15.86 20.83 1.67
CA LYS A 675 17.20 20.51 1.11
C LYS A 675 18.29 20.60 2.17
N THR A 676 18.23 21.57 3.08
CA THR A 676 19.23 21.74 4.13
C THR A 676 19.20 20.61 5.14
N ILE A 677 18.01 20.18 5.59
CA ILE A 677 17.85 19.00 6.46
C ILE A 677 18.39 17.74 5.77
N ALA A 678 18.05 17.55 4.50
CA ALA A 678 18.50 16.40 3.71
C ALA A 678 20.04 16.39 3.54
N LYS A 679 20.66 17.53 3.24
CA LYS A 679 22.13 17.65 3.12
C LYS A 679 22.82 17.37 4.45
N GLY A 680 22.32 17.91 5.56
CA GLY A 680 22.91 17.68 6.88
C GLY A 680 22.86 16.23 7.31
N LEU A 681 21.73 15.54 7.13
CA LEU A 681 21.62 14.10 7.39
C LEU A 681 22.52 13.27 6.48
N SER A 682 22.59 13.62 5.19
CA SER A 682 23.46 12.94 4.23
C SER A 682 24.93 13.10 4.58
N GLN A 683 25.36 14.28 5.04
CA GLN A 683 26.72 14.52 5.47
C GLN A 683 27.10 13.61 6.67
N ILE A 684 26.24 13.54 7.69
CA ILE A 684 26.46 12.64 8.84
C ILE A 684 26.54 11.19 8.38
N ALA A 685 25.67 10.78 7.45
CA ALA A 685 25.66 9.42 6.92
C ALA A 685 26.96 9.08 6.18
N ILE A 686 27.45 9.99 5.33
CA ILE A 686 28.72 9.85 4.57
C ILE A 686 29.92 9.73 5.51
N GLU A 687 30.05 10.67 6.48
CA GLU A 687 31.15 10.65 7.44
C GLU A 687 31.21 9.37 8.28
N ASN A 688 30.05 8.77 8.56
CA ASN A 688 29.97 7.52 9.28
C ASN A 688 30.13 6.29 8.36
N ALA A 689 29.75 6.38 7.09
CA ALA A 689 30.02 5.36 6.09
C ALA A 689 31.54 5.17 5.87
N ASP A 690 32.29 6.29 5.80
CA ASP A 690 33.75 6.29 5.78
C ASP A 690 34.37 5.56 6.99
N LYS A 691 33.90 5.89 8.21
CA LYS A 691 34.41 5.31 9.46
C LYS A 691 34.11 3.81 9.56
N LYS A 692 32.96 3.35 9.04
CA LYS A 692 32.56 1.94 9.06
C LYS A 692 33.06 1.14 7.86
N GLY A 693 33.58 1.80 6.81
CA GLY A 693 34.03 1.14 5.58
C GLY A 693 32.89 0.61 4.72
N VAL A 694 31.70 1.21 4.84
CA VAL A 694 30.47 0.80 4.14
C VAL A 694 30.23 1.71 2.94
N ASN A 695 29.90 1.16 1.77
CA ASN A 695 29.71 1.91 0.52
C ASN A 695 28.23 2.12 0.15
N VAL A 696 27.29 1.64 0.96
CA VAL A 696 25.85 1.76 0.69
C VAL A 696 25.20 2.62 1.77
N ILE A 697 24.45 3.64 1.33
CA ILE A 697 23.65 4.49 2.19
C ILE A 697 22.17 4.36 1.78
N GLY A 698 21.36 3.82 2.68
CA GLY A 698 19.94 3.62 2.48
C GLY A 698 19.09 4.77 3.04
N ALA A 699 17.88 4.94 2.49
CA ALA A 699 16.90 5.92 2.95
C ALA A 699 15.55 5.24 3.22
N THR A 700 15.01 5.37 4.44
CA THR A 700 13.77 4.74 4.89
C THR A 700 12.98 5.62 5.86
N GLY A 701 11.71 5.28 6.10
CA GLY A 701 10.76 6.05 6.88
C GLY A 701 9.84 6.92 6.02
N GLY A 702 8.67 7.29 6.57
CA GLY A 702 7.62 7.99 5.84
C GLY A 702 8.01 9.35 5.27
N VAL A 703 9.05 10.00 5.81
CA VAL A 703 9.58 11.26 5.29
C VAL A 703 10.16 11.11 3.88
N PHE A 704 10.65 9.93 3.51
CA PHE A 704 11.20 9.68 2.17
C PHE A 704 10.14 9.53 1.07
N TYR A 705 8.87 9.72 1.38
CA TYR A 705 7.86 10.06 0.37
C TYR A 705 8.03 11.48 -0.18
N ASN A 706 8.72 12.38 0.53
CA ASN A 706 8.99 13.75 0.12
C ASN A 706 10.06 13.81 -0.98
N GLU A 707 9.70 14.45 -2.12
CA GLU A 707 10.57 14.52 -3.31
C GLU A 707 11.83 15.37 -3.06
N ALA A 708 11.65 16.55 -2.47
CA ALA A 708 12.78 17.48 -2.26
C ALA A 708 13.85 16.87 -1.34
N ILE A 709 13.44 16.13 -0.31
CA ILE A 709 14.35 15.45 0.63
C ILE A 709 15.04 14.29 -0.06
N THR A 710 14.25 13.38 -0.69
CA THR A 710 14.79 12.15 -1.30
C THR A 710 15.77 12.47 -2.43
N ASP A 711 15.42 13.40 -3.32
CA ASP A 711 16.26 13.77 -4.45
C ASP A 711 17.55 14.48 -3.98
N THR A 712 17.46 15.28 -2.92
CA THR A 712 18.63 15.93 -2.34
C THR A 712 19.58 14.93 -1.69
N CYS A 713 19.04 13.99 -0.89
CA CYS A 713 19.85 12.92 -0.30
C CYS A 713 20.53 12.09 -1.39
N LYS A 714 19.77 11.62 -2.38
CA LYS A 714 20.31 10.83 -3.49
C LYS A 714 21.45 11.55 -4.18
N LYS A 715 21.20 12.78 -4.63
CA LYS A 715 22.19 13.59 -5.34
C LYS A 715 23.45 13.79 -4.50
N TYR A 716 23.31 14.22 -3.25
CA TYR A 716 24.44 14.54 -2.38
C TYR A 716 25.26 13.29 -2.04
N ILE A 717 24.63 12.14 -1.81
CA ILE A 717 25.29 10.87 -1.49
C ILE A 717 26.03 10.33 -2.72
N GLU A 718 25.40 10.34 -3.91
CA GLU A 718 25.99 9.84 -5.16
C GLU A 718 27.14 10.73 -5.63
N GLU A 719 27.05 12.06 -5.49
CA GLU A 719 28.14 13.03 -5.80
C GLU A 719 29.37 12.84 -4.90
N ASN A 720 29.20 12.29 -3.70
CA ASN A 720 30.30 11.93 -2.79
C ASN A 720 30.79 10.48 -2.97
N GLY A 721 30.33 9.76 -4.00
CA GLY A 721 30.88 8.46 -4.40
C GLY A 721 30.25 7.25 -3.72
N TYR A 722 29.12 7.41 -3.01
CA TYR A 722 28.40 6.33 -2.33
C TYR A 722 27.20 5.85 -3.14
N ASN A 723 26.79 4.59 -2.93
CA ASN A 723 25.60 4.02 -3.53
C ASN A 723 24.37 4.38 -2.70
N PHE A 724 23.46 5.19 -3.25
CA PHE A 724 22.19 5.49 -2.63
C PHE A 724 21.14 4.44 -2.97
N ILE A 725 20.43 3.92 -1.95
CA ILE A 725 19.28 3.01 -2.13
C ILE A 725 18.04 3.52 -1.43
N GLN A 726 16.89 3.25 -2.05
CA GLN A 726 15.53 3.52 -1.54
C GLN A 726 14.62 2.33 -1.79
N HIS A 727 13.50 2.23 -1.08
CA HIS A 727 12.52 1.16 -1.30
C HIS A 727 12.03 1.11 -2.74
N LYS A 728 11.95 -0.10 -3.31
CA LYS A 728 11.46 -0.36 -4.68
C LYS A 728 10.30 -1.36 -4.74
N ASN A 729 10.23 -2.32 -3.82
CA ASN A 729 9.16 -3.32 -3.74
C ASN A 729 8.35 -3.20 -2.45
N THR A 730 8.91 -2.56 -1.43
CA THR A 730 8.34 -2.37 -0.10
C THR A 730 7.91 -0.92 0.12
N CYS A 731 7.15 -0.64 1.18
CA CYS A 731 6.79 0.72 1.58
C CYS A 731 7.98 1.39 2.28
N ALA A 732 8.21 2.68 2.04
CA ALA A 732 9.19 3.44 2.83
C ALA A 732 8.69 3.72 4.26
N GLY A 733 7.38 3.93 4.46
CA GLY A 733 6.74 4.10 5.76
C GLY A 733 6.33 2.78 6.42
N ASP A 734 5.51 2.87 7.46
CA ASP A 734 5.15 1.82 8.42
C ASP A 734 4.59 0.52 7.81
N GLY A 735 4.05 0.58 6.60
CA GLY A 735 3.54 -0.61 5.89
C GLY A 735 4.58 -1.69 5.57
N SER A 736 5.87 -1.47 5.84
CA SER A 736 6.93 -2.49 5.67
C SER A 736 7.59 -2.92 6.99
N VAL A 737 7.23 -2.33 8.13
CA VAL A 737 7.83 -2.65 9.44
C VAL A 737 7.66 -4.12 9.78
N SER A 738 6.47 -4.69 9.56
CA SER A 738 6.22 -6.11 9.82
C SER A 738 7.12 -7.05 8.99
N LEU A 739 7.49 -6.65 7.76
CA LEU A 739 8.45 -7.40 6.94
C LEU A 739 9.83 -7.43 7.61
N GLY A 740 10.35 -6.27 8.00
CA GLY A 740 11.64 -6.17 8.69
C GLY A 740 11.64 -6.91 10.03
N GLN A 741 10.55 -6.78 10.80
CA GLN A 741 10.37 -7.52 12.06
C GLN A 741 10.45 -9.03 11.84
N ALA A 742 9.79 -9.56 10.79
CA ALA A 742 9.80 -10.99 10.48
C ALA A 742 11.21 -11.50 10.15
N ILE A 743 11.98 -10.73 9.36
CA ILE A 743 13.35 -11.10 8.99
C ILE A 743 14.27 -11.10 10.21
N VAL A 744 14.25 -10.01 10.99
CA VAL A 744 15.06 -9.90 12.22
C VAL A 744 14.76 -11.03 13.20
N ALA A 745 13.47 -11.35 13.39
CA ALA A 745 13.07 -12.43 14.30
C ALA A 745 13.58 -13.79 13.81
N LYS A 746 13.41 -14.13 12.53
CA LYS A 746 13.94 -15.38 11.96
C LYS A 746 15.46 -15.49 12.11
N THR A 747 16.18 -14.39 12.00
CA THR A 747 17.64 -14.40 12.11
C THR A 747 18.12 -14.51 13.57
N LYS A 748 17.41 -13.89 14.53
CA LYS A 748 17.76 -13.93 15.96
C LYS A 748 17.49 -15.28 16.63
N LEU A 749 16.64 -16.10 16.05
CA LEU A 749 16.31 -17.44 16.56
C LEU A 749 17.27 -18.54 16.03
N ASN A 750 18.25 -18.19 15.24
CA ASN A 750 19.27 -19.12 14.71
C ASN A 750 20.27 -19.58 15.78
#